data_318e100687c9cf6f035b8d59b73876e8
#
_entry.id   318e100687c9cf6f035b8d59b73876e8
#
_cell.length_a   1.000
_cell.length_b   1.000
_cell.length_c   1.000
_cell.angle_alpha   90.00
_cell.angle_beta   90.00
_cell.angle_gamma   90.00
#
_symmetry.space_group_name_H-M   'P 1'
#
loop_
_entity.id
_entity.type
_entity.pdbx_description
1 polymer ?
#
loop_
_entity_poly.entity_id
_entity_poly.type
_entity_poly.pdbx_seq_one_letter_code
_entity_poly.pdbx_strand_id
1 'polypeptide(L)'
;MRSLVAALLAVCLSQMAFCEDGYRLWLRYDQVKNEHILKQYRQHLYGWIVEGNSPTDSVMRIEMNNALNGLLGYPVYESKTLKDKLVVFTTFASHNLTVPSSLANKTEGYAIFHTTLDNKKVIVVAGTDQAGKLYGMFHFLRLLQTEQDILNINVEDAPKIKTRILNHWDNLDRTVERGYAGFSIWDWHRLPEYVDPRYIDYARANASIGINATVLTNVNANARLITPMYLEKVKVLADLLRPYKIRVFLTARFSAPMEIGGLKTADPLDPEVRQWWKAKTDEIYQYVPDFGGFLVKANSEGQPGPQNYNRTHADGANMLAEAVESHGGLVMWRAFVYSNETPQDRAMQAYEEFMPLDGKFNSNVIVQVKNGPIDFQPREPYHPLFSAMKQTQLAMELQITQEYLGQATHLVFLPTMWRETLDEVDASKLSVMAGVSNIGTDRNWTGHLFGQANWYGFGRLAWNYDLADSTISDEWIRLTFSNEKTSIKNIKDVMLKSHNVLVNYMTPLGLHHIMGANHHYGPGPWVDKMSRQDWTSTYYHKADSMGIGFDRTSALEQYPADYRQLYGNVDTCPEELLLWYHHVPWDHKMRSGLTLWEELCRRYDAGLTAVKNYRITVSDPERQKQINMLLERQAHEAELWHHSCILYFQKFSKRPIPTGIYTGNKPLEYYIKLDYPYAPGIRPKW
;
A
#
# COMPACT_ATOMS: atom_id res chain seq x y z
N MET A 1 36.17 -27.26 -37.80
CA MET A 1 35.13 -27.69 -36.83
C MET A 1 35.27 -27.10 -35.43
N ARG A 2 36.40 -27.16 -34.77
CA ARG A 2 36.58 -26.55 -33.40
C ARG A 2 36.28 -25.06 -33.32
N SER A 3 36.70 -24.29 -34.33
CA SER A 3 36.44 -22.83 -34.39
C SER A 3 34.97 -22.50 -34.64
N LEU A 4 34.25 -23.31 -35.40
CA LEU A 4 32.80 -23.11 -35.65
C LEU A 4 31.97 -23.45 -34.38
N VAL A 5 32.37 -24.46 -33.63
CA VAL A 5 31.73 -24.85 -32.37
C VAL A 5 31.97 -23.78 -31.29
N ALA A 6 33.17 -23.21 -31.25
CA ALA A 6 33.47 -22.10 -30.32
C ALA A 6 32.69 -20.82 -30.68
N ALA A 7 32.52 -20.53 -31.97
CA ALA A 7 31.70 -19.39 -32.43
C ALA A 7 30.20 -19.62 -32.17
N LEU A 8 29.69 -20.85 -32.36
CA LEU A 8 28.31 -21.19 -32.00
C LEU A 8 28.07 -21.15 -30.47
N LEU A 9 29.03 -21.63 -29.67
CA LEU A 9 28.97 -21.50 -28.20
C LEU A 9 29.04 -20.05 -27.74
N ALA A 10 29.89 -19.21 -28.37
CA ALA A 10 29.94 -17.78 -28.07
C ALA A 10 28.64 -17.04 -28.48
N VAL A 11 28.00 -17.41 -29.57
CA VAL A 11 26.71 -16.88 -30.00
C VAL A 11 25.58 -17.39 -29.08
N CYS A 12 25.62 -18.65 -28.61
CA CYS A 12 24.66 -19.14 -27.64
C CYS A 12 24.84 -18.51 -26.23
N LEU A 13 26.08 -18.16 -25.86
CA LEU A 13 26.35 -17.43 -24.59
C LEU A 13 26.00 -15.95 -24.65
N SER A 14 25.97 -15.34 -25.83
CA SER A 14 25.55 -13.94 -26.00
C SER A 14 24.04 -13.75 -26.06
N GLN A 15 23.25 -14.84 -26.07
CA GLN A 15 21.79 -14.78 -26.05
C GLN A 15 21.17 -15.26 -24.72
N MET A 16 21.91 -15.29 -23.62
CA MET A 16 21.25 -15.18 -22.32
C MET A 16 20.77 -13.73 -22.14
N ALA A 17 19.81 -13.31 -22.93
CA ALA A 17 18.99 -12.19 -22.58
C ALA A 17 18.29 -12.57 -21.29
N PHE A 18 18.79 -12.11 -20.16
CA PHE A 18 18.07 -12.20 -18.89
C PHE A 18 16.75 -11.45 -19.09
N CYS A 19 15.69 -12.19 -19.36
CA CYS A 19 14.36 -11.64 -19.40
C CYS A 19 14.08 -10.95 -18.08
N GLU A 20 13.60 -9.71 -18.13
CA GLU A 20 13.24 -8.98 -16.93
C GLU A 20 11.99 -9.58 -16.29
N ASP A 21 12.15 -10.17 -15.12
CA ASP A 21 11.11 -10.92 -14.41
C ASP A 21 10.41 -10.10 -13.30
N GLY A 22 10.77 -8.83 -13.16
CA GLY A 22 10.22 -7.92 -12.15
C GLY A 22 10.91 -8.00 -10.78
N TYR A 23 11.86 -8.91 -10.57
CA TYR A 23 12.51 -9.07 -9.27
C TYR A 23 13.25 -7.81 -8.80
N ARG A 24 13.91 -7.09 -9.72
CA ARG A 24 14.69 -5.90 -9.41
C ARG A 24 13.83 -4.68 -9.07
N LEU A 25 12.50 -4.79 -9.17
CA LEU A 25 11.56 -3.72 -8.90
C LEU A 25 11.90 -2.46 -9.72
N TRP A 26 11.93 -1.31 -9.08
CA TRP A 26 12.35 -0.01 -9.62
C TRP A 26 13.83 0.31 -9.35
N LEU A 27 14.61 -0.62 -8.78
CA LEU A 27 16.05 -0.51 -8.52
C LEU A 27 16.88 -1.29 -9.55
N ARG A 28 16.55 -1.11 -10.80
CA ARG A 28 17.12 -1.90 -11.91
C ARG A 28 18.51 -1.45 -12.31
N TYR A 29 18.75 -0.13 -12.27
CA TYR A 29 20.02 0.50 -12.63
C TYR A 29 20.54 0.07 -14.00
N ASP A 30 19.62 -0.14 -14.96
CA ASP A 30 19.98 -0.42 -16.34
C ASP A 30 20.69 0.80 -16.94
N GLN A 31 21.62 0.57 -17.87
CA GLN A 31 22.37 1.65 -18.47
C GLN A 31 21.44 2.69 -19.09
N VAL A 32 21.74 3.97 -18.82
CA VAL A 32 21.04 5.13 -19.41
C VAL A 32 21.08 5.02 -20.92
N LYS A 33 19.92 5.01 -21.56
CA LYS A 33 19.78 4.80 -23.01
C LYS A 33 19.92 6.07 -23.81
N ASN A 34 19.59 7.22 -23.22
CA ASN A 34 19.77 8.52 -23.87
C ASN A 34 21.26 8.86 -23.91
N GLU A 35 21.87 8.76 -25.10
CA GLU A 35 23.32 8.97 -25.29
C GLU A 35 23.79 10.36 -24.87
N HIS A 36 22.97 11.39 -25.08
CA HIS A 36 23.30 12.76 -24.67
C HIS A 36 23.38 12.87 -23.15
N ILE A 37 22.39 12.34 -22.43
CA ILE A 37 22.35 12.33 -20.98
C ILE A 37 23.45 11.41 -20.41
N LEU A 38 23.66 10.24 -20.99
CA LEU A 38 24.74 9.34 -20.60
C LEU A 38 26.12 10.00 -20.70
N LYS A 39 26.37 10.73 -21.80
CA LYS A 39 27.60 11.49 -21.98
C LYS A 39 27.73 12.60 -20.92
N GLN A 40 26.65 13.32 -20.63
CA GLN A 40 26.62 14.33 -19.56
C GLN A 40 26.99 13.70 -18.21
N TYR A 41 26.34 12.58 -17.84
CA TYR A 41 26.65 11.89 -16.57
C TYR A 41 28.11 11.43 -16.50
N ARG A 42 28.64 10.80 -17.58
CA ARG A 42 30.04 10.38 -17.67
C ARG A 42 31.03 11.52 -17.56
N GLN A 43 30.68 12.72 -17.98
CA GLN A 43 31.53 13.90 -17.89
C GLN A 43 31.52 14.59 -16.53
N HIS A 44 30.49 14.34 -15.70
CA HIS A 44 30.27 15.06 -14.44
C HIS A 44 30.25 14.17 -13.21
N LEU A 45 30.28 12.84 -13.36
CA LEU A 45 30.30 11.86 -12.28
C LEU A 45 31.53 10.94 -12.40
N TYR A 46 32.67 11.40 -11.94
CA TYR A 46 33.93 10.60 -12.01
C TYR A 46 34.09 9.63 -10.84
N GLY A 47 33.28 9.75 -9.83
CA GLY A 47 33.28 8.91 -8.65
C GLY A 47 32.34 9.45 -7.59
N TRP A 48 32.38 8.85 -6.45
CA TRP A 48 31.54 9.20 -5.32
C TRP A 48 32.29 9.04 -3.99
N ILE A 49 31.77 9.67 -2.95
CA ILE A 49 32.22 9.51 -1.56
C ILE A 49 30.99 9.36 -0.69
N VAL A 50 30.95 8.33 0.17
CA VAL A 50 30.01 8.24 1.28
C VAL A 50 30.76 8.50 2.58
N GLU A 51 30.53 9.63 3.19
CA GLU A 51 31.18 9.99 4.44
C GLU A 51 30.58 9.26 5.64
N GLY A 52 31.45 8.86 6.59
CA GLY A 52 31.09 8.10 7.78
C GLY A 52 31.34 6.60 7.65
N ASN A 53 31.15 5.89 8.78
CA ASN A 53 31.45 4.45 8.90
C ASN A 53 30.32 3.69 9.61
N SER A 54 29.10 4.24 9.65
CA SER A 54 27.95 3.54 10.22
C SER A 54 27.50 2.37 9.33
N PRO A 55 26.70 1.44 9.85
CA PRO A 55 26.06 0.40 9.02
C PRO A 55 25.26 0.97 7.85
N THR A 56 24.62 2.13 8.02
CA THR A 56 23.91 2.85 6.93
C THR A 56 24.88 3.31 5.83
N ASP A 57 26.05 3.83 6.20
CA ASP A 57 27.07 4.22 5.20
C ASP A 57 27.59 3.02 4.42
N SER A 58 27.69 1.87 5.06
CA SER A 58 28.11 0.63 4.42
C SER A 58 27.12 0.15 3.36
N VAL A 59 25.80 0.15 3.66
CA VAL A 59 24.77 -0.23 2.67
C VAL A 59 24.67 0.83 1.54
N MET A 60 24.87 2.12 1.84
CA MET A 60 24.96 3.16 0.81
C MET A 60 26.11 2.93 -0.16
N ARG A 61 27.30 2.52 0.31
CA ARG A 61 28.44 2.19 -0.55
C ARG A 61 28.14 1.04 -1.48
N ILE A 62 27.50 -0.01 -0.98
CA ILE A 62 27.09 -1.16 -1.80
C ILE A 62 26.08 -0.70 -2.88
N GLU A 63 25.10 0.09 -2.50
CA GLU A 63 24.07 0.58 -3.42
C GLU A 63 24.66 1.49 -4.50
N MET A 64 25.51 2.45 -4.13
CA MET A 64 26.18 3.35 -5.06
C MET A 64 27.08 2.62 -6.06
N ASN A 65 27.84 1.64 -5.60
CA ASN A 65 28.67 0.83 -6.48
C ASN A 65 27.83 0.09 -7.52
N ASN A 66 26.73 -0.56 -7.09
CA ASN A 66 25.86 -1.29 -8.00
C ASN A 66 25.14 -0.33 -8.98
N ALA A 67 24.63 0.78 -8.47
CA ALA A 67 23.84 1.71 -9.24
C ALA A 67 24.67 2.45 -10.31
N LEU A 68 25.78 3.06 -9.94
CA LEU A 68 26.58 3.83 -10.91
C LEU A 68 27.25 2.95 -11.98
N ASN A 69 27.72 1.76 -11.59
CA ASN A 69 28.29 0.82 -12.56
C ASN A 69 27.25 0.39 -13.60
N GLY A 70 26.02 0.14 -13.18
CA GLY A 70 24.92 -0.18 -14.08
C GLY A 70 24.54 1.01 -14.95
N LEU A 71 24.19 2.15 -14.34
CA LEU A 71 23.68 3.34 -15.04
C LEU A 71 24.69 3.92 -16.04
N LEU A 72 25.99 3.94 -15.71
CA LEU A 72 27.03 4.52 -16.57
C LEU A 72 27.65 3.50 -17.53
N GLY A 73 27.43 2.20 -17.29
CA GLY A 73 27.92 1.11 -18.14
C GLY A 73 29.44 0.91 -18.10
N TYR A 74 30.11 1.44 -17.05
CA TYR A 74 31.51 1.18 -16.75
C TYR A 74 31.76 1.33 -15.25
N PRO A 75 32.85 0.74 -14.72
CA PRO A 75 33.17 0.82 -13.30
C PRO A 75 33.42 2.25 -12.81
N VAL A 76 32.69 2.67 -11.79
CA VAL A 76 32.85 3.96 -11.09
C VAL A 76 33.06 3.66 -9.61
N TYR A 77 34.18 4.12 -9.07
CA TYR A 77 34.62 3.71 -7.74
C TYR A 77 34.45 4.82 -6.69
N GLU A 78 34.37 4.40 -5.44
CA GLU A 78 34.49 5.31 -4.31
C GLU A 78 35.86 5.98 -4.30
N SER A 79 35.90 7.29 -4.22
CA SER A 79 37.14 8.06 -4.13
C SER A 79 37.62 8.14 -2.67
N LYS A 80 38.90 7.91 -2.43
CA LYS A 80 39.47 8.08 -1.10
C LYS A 80 39.75 9.53 -0.73
N THR A 81 39.76 10.42 -1.70
CA THR A 81 40.06 11.85 -1.53
C THR A 81 39.11 12.70 -2.33
N LEU A 82 38.82 13.89 -1.83
CA LEU A 82 37.97 14.84 -2.51
C LEU A 82 38.61 15.33 -3.81
N LYS A 83 37.85 15.32 -4.91
CA LYS A 83 38.25 15.75 -6.25
C LYS A 83 37.06 16.44 -6.93
N ASP A 84 37.34 17.15 -8.01
CA ASP A 84 36.27 17.71 -8.84
C ASP A 84 35.41 16.60 -9.47
N LYS A 85 34.13 16.91 -9.67
CA LYS A 85 33.16 16.03 -10.35
C LYS A 85 32.85 14.74 -9.61
N LEU A 86 32.94 14.76 -8.28
CA LEU A 86 32.40 13.70 -7.42
C LEU A 86 30.98 14.05 -6.97
N VAL A 87 30.22 13.02 -6.60
CA VAL A 87 29.06 13.19 -5.73
C VAL A 87 29.46 12.80 -4.30
N VAL A 88 29.18 13.67 -3.34
CA VAL A 88 29.53 13.51 -1.93
C VAL A 88 28.26 13.36 -1.09
N PHE A 89 28.13 12.22 -0.44
CA PHE A 89 27.04 11.94 0.50
C PHE A 89 27.50 12.24 1.92
N THR A 90 26.91 13.26 2.53
CA THR A 90 27.31 13.79 3.82
C THR A 90 26.12 14.24 4.66
N THR A 91 26.36 14.82 5.83
CA THR A 91 25.35 15.56 6.59
C THR A 91 25.70 17.05 6.59
N PHE A 92 24.71 17.92 6.78
CA PHE A 92 24.95 19.36 6.86
C PHE A 92 26.00 19.73 7.92
N ALA A 93 26.01 19.00 9.05
CA ALA A 93 26.94 19.24 10.14
C ALA A 93 28.40 18.91 9.80
N SER A 94 28.67 17.95 8.91
CA SER A 94 30.02 17.46 8.62
C SER A 94 30.92 18.50 7.95
N HIS A 95 30.36 19.42 7.16
CA HIS A 95 31.07 20.45 6.41
C HIS A 95 30.61 21.87 6.75
N ASN A 96 29.92 22.07 7.87
CA ASN A 96 29.32 23.35 8.25
C ASN A 96 28.46 23.95 7.11
N LEU A 97 27.75 23.08 6.37
CA LEU A 97 26.87 23.49 5.29
C LEU A 97 25.64 24.18 5.86
N THR A 98 25.18 25.24 5.21
CA THR A 98 23.95 25.92 5.61
C THR A 98 22.74 25.02 5.35
N VAL A 99 21.98 24.75 6.42
CA VAL A 99 20.70 24.05 6.31
C VAL A 99 19.68 24.99 5.67
N PRO A 100 19.04 24.61 4.55
CA PRO A 100 17.97 25.42 3.96
C PRO A 100 16.83 25.65 4.95
N SER A 101 16.15 26.78 4.85
CA SER A 101 15.03 27.12 5.75
C SER A 101 13.87 26.12 5.65
N SER A 102 13.64 25.55 4.48
CA SER A 102 12.64 24.47 4.24
C SER A 102 12.94 23.19 5.02
N LEU A 103 14.21 22.94 5.36
CA LEU A 103 14.69 21.77 6.09
C LEU A 103 14.98 22.07 7.57
N ALA A 104 14.84 23.33 8.00
CA ALA A 104 15.06 23.69 9.39
C ALA A 104 14.14 22.88 10.32
N ASN A 105 14.72 22.23 11.32
CA ASN A 105 14.01 21.35 12.28
C ASN A 105 13.30 20.13 11.65
N LYS A 106 13.63 19.76 10.40
CA LYS A 106 13.14 18.54 9.78
C LYS A 106 14.10 17.39 10.04
N THR A 107 13.58 16.25 10.47
CA THR A 107 14.28 14.97 10.48
C THR A 107 14.13 14.28 9.13
N GLU A 108 15.08 13.43 8.77
CA GLU A 108 15.06 12.64 7.52
C GLU A 108 15.07 13.50 6.24
N GLY A 109 15.28 14.83 6.36
CA GLY A 109 15.35 15.74 5.24
C GLY A 109 16.73 15.72 4.55
N TYR A 110 16.78 16.15 3.30
CA TYR A 110 18.02 16.26 2.54
C TYR A 110 17.95 17.36 1.48
N ALA A 111 19.13 17.81 1.05
CA ALA A 111 19.28 18.62 -0.14
C ALA A 111 20.31 18.02 -1.10
N ILE A 112 20.10 18.24 -2.42
CA ILE A 112 21.02 17.83 -3.49
C ILE A 112 21.35 19.07 -4.32
N PHE A 113 22.61 19.49 -4.32
CA PHE A 113 23.02 20.73 -4.95
C PHE A 113 24.50 20.76 -5.36
N HIS A 114 24.86 21.67 -6.25
CA HIS A 114 26.26 21.93 -6.58
C HIS A 114 26.89 22.87 -5.57
N THR A 115 28.12 22.56 -5.13
CA THR A 115 28.90 23.42 -4.26
C THR A 115 30.41 23.22 -4.46
N THR A 116 31.20 24.02 -3.75
CA THR A 116 32.65 23.86 -3.67
C THR A 116 33.01 23.42 -2.26
N LEU A 117 33.60 22.24 -2.11
CA LEU A 117 34.18 21.73 -0.87
C LEU A 117 35.71 21.68 -1.04
N ASP A 118 36.48 22.25 -0.11
CA ASP A 118 37.95 22.28 -0.15
C ASP A 118 38.52 22.64 -1.55
N ASN A 119 37.98 23.65 -2.19
CA ASN A 119 38.31 24.11 -3.55
C ASN A 119 37.99 23.08 -4.67
N LYS A 120 37.16 22.09 -4.43
CA LYS A 120 36.69 21.10 -5.42
C LYS A 120 35.22 21.31 -5.74
N LYS A 121 34.88 21.35 -7.03
CA LYS A 121 33.49 21.46 -7.49
C LYS A 121 32.84 20.07 -7.50
N VAL A 122 31.81 19.91 -6.66
CA VAL A 122 31.13 18.64 -6.42
C VAL A 122 29.62 18.78 -6.43
N ILE A 123 28.92 17.67 -6.62
CA ILE A 123 27.52 17.54 -6.22
C ILE A 123 27.50 17.05 -4.80
N VAL A 124 26.74 17.69 -3.92
CA VAL A 124 26.56 17.28 -2.54
C VAL A 124 25.13 16.75 -2.35
N VAL A 125 25.01 15.64 -1.67
CA VAL A 125 23.76 15.11 -1.10
C VAL A 125 23.91 15.23 0.41
N ALA A 126 23.36 16.29 1.00
CA ALA A 126 23.46 16.58 2.43
C ALA A 126 22.17 16.22 3.15
N GLY A 127 22.24 15.29 4.12
CA GLY A 127 21.12 14.97 5.00
C GLY A 127 21.08 15.83 6.25
N THR A 128 19.89 16.11 6.76
CA THR A 128 19.72 16.69 8.12
C THR A 128 20.17 15.71 9.20
N ASP A 129 20.11 14.44 8.88
CA ASP A 129 20.56 13.31 9.68
C ASP A 129 20.99 12.12 8.77
N GLN A 130 21.32 11.01 9.38
CA GLN A 130 21.76 9.81 8.66
C GLN A 130 20.67 9.19 7.77
N ALA A 131 19.40 9.32 8.14
CA ALA A 131 18.28 8.84 7.32
C ALA A 131 18.07 9.76 6.11
N GLY A 132 18.13 11.06 6.30
CA GLY A 132 18.06 12.03 5.20
C GLY A 132 19.16 11.82 4.17
N LYS A 133 20.39 11.51 4.62
CA LYS A 133 21.50 11.16 3.73
C LYS A 133 21.18 9.92 2.88
N LEU A 134 20.63 8.87 3.48
CA LEU A 134 20.23 7.64 2.78
C LEU A 134 19.10 7.93 1.76
N TYR A 135 18.06 8.63 2.16
CA TYR A 135 16.93 8.95 1.27
C TYR A 135 17.35 9.90 0.14
N GLY A 136 18.22 10.87 0.44
CA GLY A 136 18.83 11.73 -0.57
C GLY A 136 19.64 10.94 -1.61
N MET A 137 20.37 9.92 -1.19
CA MET A 137 21.07 9.01 -2.11
C MET A 137 20.08 8.32 -3.07
N PHE A 138 19.03 7.71 -2.54
CA PHE A 138 18.03 7.06 -3.41
C PHE A 138 17.32 8.06 -4.32
N HIS A 139 17.08 9.30 -3.86
CA HIS A 139 16.55 10.34 -4.73
C HIS A 139 17.52 10.70 -5.86
N PHE A 140 18.80 10.88 -5.55
CA PHE A 140 19.83 11.12 -6.57
C PHE A 140 19.88 9.99 -7.60
N LEU A 141 19.85 8.73 -7.16
CA LEU A 141 19.81 7.57 -8.06
C LEU A 141 18.52 7.51 -8.90
N ARG A 142 17.38 7.91 -8.34
CA ARG A 142 16.12 8.03 -9.09
C ARG A 142 16.22 9.09 -10.19
N LEU A 143 16.83 10.24 -9.90
CA LEU A 143 17.05 11.29 -10.92
C LEU A 143 17.91 10.76 -12.07
N LEU A 144 18.98 10.02 -11.79
CA LEU A 144 19.80 9.41 -12.83
C LEU A 144 19.04 8.36 -13.65
N GLN A 145 18.28 7.47 -13.01
CA GLN A 145 17.50 6.46 -13.70
C GLN A 145 16.39 7.06 -14.58
N THR A 146 15.82 8.19 -14.16
CA THR A 146 14.78 8.90 -14.91
C THR A 146 15.34 9.90 -15.92
N GLU A 147 16.66 9.86 -16.16
CA GLU A 147 17.37 10.67 -17.15
C GLU A 147 17.20 12.19 -16.95
N GLN A 148 17.20 12.64 -15.68
CA GLN A 148 17.11 14.07 -15.34
C GLN A 148 18.46 14.79 -15.55
N ASP A 149 18.39 16.08 -15.91
CA ASP A 149 19.59 16.93 -15.97
C ASP A 149 20.17 17.15 -14.57
N ILE A 150 21.46 16.84 -14.41
CA ILE A 150 22.18 17.02 -13.14
C ILE A 150 23.06 18.27 -13.11
N LEU A 151 23.16 19.04 -14.19
CA LEU A 151 24.03 20.22 -14.24
C LEU A 151 23.54 21.38 -13.40
N ASN A 152 22.23 21.48 -13.21
CA ASN A 152 21.56 22.52 -12.44
C ASN A 152 20.73 21.95 -11.30
N ILE A 153 21.17 20.80 -10.74
CA ILE A 153 20.43 20.15 -9.69
C ILE A 153 20.36 21.02 -8.42
N ASN A 154 19.16 21.28 -7.97
CA ASN A 154 18.88 21.93 -6.70
C ASN A 154 17.56 21.35 -6.14
N VAL A 155 17.68 20.44 -5.19
CA VAL A 155 16.56 19.72 -4.58
C VAL A 155 16.62 19.89 -3.08
N GLU A 156 15.48 20.18 -2.48
CA GLU A 156 15.27 20.19 -1.03
C GLU A 156 14.01 19.35 -0.77
N ASP A 157 14.10 18.32 0.08
CA ASP A 157 12.98 17.44 0.36
C ASP A 157 13.05 16.86 1.77
N ALA A 158 11.90 16.67 2.38
CA ALA A 158 11.74 16.03 3.68
C ALA A 158 10.35 15.36 3.76
N PRO A 159 10.22 14.24 4.51
CA PRO A 159 8.94 13.56 4.62
C PRO A 159 7.90 14.42 5.34
N LYS A 160 6.65 14.35 4.84
CA LYS A 160 5.50 15.03 5.48
C LYS A 160 4.87 14.15 6.56
N ILE A 161 4.92 12.83 6.42
CA ILE A 161 4.43 11.86 7.41
C ILE A 161 5.63 11.28 8.16
N LYS A 162 5.58 11.34 9.50
CA LYS A 162 6.68 10.88 10.36
C LYS A 162 6.92 9.38 10.29
N THR A 163 5.87 8.56 10.37
CA THR A 163 5.98 7.10 10.29
C THR A 163 5.24 6.58 9.06
N ARG A 164 6.00 5.94 8.18
CA ARG A 164 5.55 5.40 6.90
C ARG A 164 5.77 3.90 6.96
N ILE A 165 4.68 3.15 7.20
CA ILE A 165 4.76 1.77 7.64
C ILE A 165 4.03 0.80 6.72
N LEU A 166 4.65 -0.34 6.43
CA LEU A 166 3.97 -1.48 5.81
C LEU A 166 3.44 -2.43 6.88
N ASN A 167 2.18 -2.79 6.77
CA ASN A 167 1.54 -3.79 7.61
C ASN A 167 1.44 -5.10 6.83
N HIS A 168 2.27 -6.08 7.17
CA HIS A 168 2.15 -7.43 6.64
C HIS A 168 1.01 -8.17 7.35
N TRP A 169 0.14 -8.83 6.57
CA TRP A 169 -0.86 -9.74 7.12
C TRP A 169 -0.38 -11.20 6.99
N ASP A 170 0.88 -11.37 7.33
CA ASP A 170 1.63 -12.61 7.21
C ASP A 170 1.49 -13.45 8.49
N ASN A 171 1.21 -14.74 8.36
CA ASN A 171 1.10 -15.66 9.47
C ASN A 171 2.41 -16.42 9.73
N LEU A 172 2.55 -16.98 10.94
CA LEU A 172 3.76 -17.73 11.34
C LEU A 172 3.97 -19.02 10.53
N ASP A 173 2.94 -19.53 9.89
CA ASP A 173 2.98 -20.68 8.96
C ASP A 173 3.28 -20.27 7.51
N ARG A 174 3.64 -18.99 7.29
CA ARG A 174 3.90 -18.36 5.98
C ARG A 174 2.68 -18.15 5.08
N THR A 175 1.47 -18.46 5.54
CA THR A 175 0.29 -17.99 4.82
C THR A 175 0.15 -16.49 4.95
N VAL A 176 -0.46 -15.85 3.96
CA VAL A 176 -0.73 -14.41 3.98
C VAL A 176 -2.24 -14.22 3.86
N GLU A 177 -2.83 -13.49 4.80
CA GLU A 177 -4.23 -13.11 4.70
C GLU A 177 -4.36 -11.97 3.69
N ARG A 178 -5.21 -12.13 2.69
CA ARG A 178 -5.39 -11.14 1.62
C ARG A 178 -4.11 -10.75 0.87
N GLY A 179 -3.08 -11.62 0.91
CA GLY A 179 -1.88 -11.50 0.09
C GLY A 179 -1.99 -12.37 -1.16
N TYR A 180 -1.65 -11.82 -2.32
CA TYR A 180 -1.84 -12.46 -3.61
C TYR A 180 -0.53 -12.61 -4.38
N ALA A 181 0.59 -12.71 -3.67
CA ALA A 181 1.94 -12.72 -4.20
C ALA A 181 2.77 -13.96 -3.76
N GLY A 182 2.10 -15.07 -3.55
CA GLY A 182 2.72 -16.29 -3.03
C GLY A 182 2.71 -16.35 -1.50
N PHE A 183 3.68 -17.03 -0.91
CA PHE A 183 3.84 -17.12 0.53
C PHE A 183 4.45 -15.84 1.12
N SER A 184 4.37 -15.71 2.46
CA SER A 184 5.14 -14.71 3.21
C SER A 184 6.63 -14.78 2.85
N ILE A 185 7.24 -13.60 2.68
CA ILE A 185 8.70 -13.53 2.52
C ILE A 185 9.42 -13.94 3.81
N TRP A 186 8.77 -13.79 4.97
CA TRP A 186 9.35 -14.14 6.26
C TRP A 186 9.32 -15.66 6.46
N ASP A 187 10.48 -16.31 6.33
CA ASP A 187 10.60 -17.75 6.55
C ASP A 187 10.89 -18.05 8.03
N TRP A 188 9.82 -18.03 8.85
CA TRP A 188 9.89 -18.29 10.27
C TRP A 188 10.44 -19.67 10.63
N HIS A 189 10.40 -20.63 9.70
CA HIS A 189 10.91 -22.00 9.93
C HIS A 189 12.44 -22.05 9.78
N ARG A 190 13.01 -21.22 8.89
CA ARG A 190 14.45 -21.23 8.58
C ARG A 190 15.23 -20.17 9.35
N LEU A 191 14.58 -19.13 9.85
CA LEU A 191 15.14 -18.15 10.77
C LEU A 191 15.40 -18.78 12.14
N PRO A 192 16.46 -18.40 12.88
CA PRO A 192 17.52 -17.42 12.54
C PRO A 192 18.67 -17.97 11.69
N GLU A 193 18.75 -19.29 11.44
CA GLU A 193 19.91 -19.98 10.86
C GLU A 193 20.13 -19.62 9.38
N TYR A 194 19.06 -19.31 8.67
CA TYR A 194 19.13 -18.91 7.26
C TYR A 194 18.44 -17.57 7.03
N VAL A 195 19.22 -16.60 6.55
CA VAL A 195 18.75 -15.28 6.16
C VAL A 195 18.63 -15.22 4.64
N ASP A 196 17.39 -15.15 4.15
CA ASP A 196 17.15 -15.05 2.72
C ASP A 196 17.65 -13.70 2.19
N PRO A 197 18.47 -13.64 1.12
CA PRO A 197 18.91 -12.40 0.50
C PRO A 197 17.78 -11.45 0.10
N ARG A 198 16.59 -12.01 -0.13
CA ARG A 198 15.36 -11.25 -0.43
C ARG A 198 15.00 -10.22 0.66
N TYR A 199 15.39 -10.46 1.92
CA TYR A 199 15.14 -9.50 3.00
C TYR A 199 15.95 -8.20 2.81
N ILE A 200 17.15 -8.30 2.27
CA ILE A 200 17.98 -7.14 1.91
C ILE A 200 17.34 -6.37 0.76
N ASP A 201 16.89 -7.08 -0.28
CA ASP A 201 16.23 -6.46 -1.43
C ASP A 201 14.90 -5.77 -1.04
N TYR A 202 14.15 -6.35 -0.10
CA TYR A 202 12.98 -5.73 0.53
C TYR A 202 13.36 -4.43 1.27
N ALA A 203 14.42 -4.45 2.05
CA ALA A 203 14.91 -3.27 2.79
C ALA A 203 15.32 -2.14 1.83
N ARG A 204 16.08 -2.47 0.77
CA ARG A 204 16.50 -1.54 -0.28
C ARG A 204 15.31 -0.90 -0.97
N ALA A 205 14.33 -1.71 -1.38
CA ALA A 205 13.12 -1.24 -2.04
C ALA A 205 12.35 -0.25 -1.16
N ASN A 206 12.12 -0.59 0.10
CA ASN A 206 11.41 0.28 1.04
C ASN A 206 12.16 1.58 1.34
N ALA A 207 13.45 1.52 1.62
CA ALA A 207 14.25 2.71 1.85
C ALA A 207 14.24 3.65 0.63
N SER A 208 14.24 3.12 -0.59
CA SER A 208 14.25 3.91 -1.84
C SER A 208 13.00 4.74 -2.06
N ILE A 209 11.90 4.39 -1.42
CA ILE A 209 10.61 5.11 -1.48
C ILE A 209 10.23 5.76 -0.15
N GLY A 210 11.18 5.78 0.80
CA GLY A 210 11.03 6.48 2.08
C GLY A 210 10.21 5.75 3.14
N ILE A 211 9.93 4.47 3.01
CA ILE A 211 9.30 3.66 4.07
C ILE A 211 10.33 3.43 5.18
N ASN A 212 9.95 3.75 6.42
CA ASN A 212 10.82 3.71 7.59
C ASN A 212 10.35 2.76 8.71
N ALA A 213 9.31 1.98 8.46
CA ALA A 213 8.82 0.99 9.43
C ALA A 213 8.11 -0.19 8.75
N THR A 214 8.04 -1.32 9.44
CA THR A 214 7.28 -2.50 9.00
C THR A 214 6.71 -3.26 10.20
N VAL A 215 5.45 -3.71 10.09
CA VAL A 215 4.86 -4.72 10.98
C VAL A 215 5.03 -6.07 10.29
N LEU A 216 5.67 -7.03 10.97
CA LEU A 216 6.08 -8.29 10.35
C LEU A 216 4.95 -9.32 10.19
N THR A 217 3.86 -9.18 10.95
CA THR A 217 2.83 -10.23 11.06
C THR A 217 1.40 -9.67 11.01
N ASN A 218 0.48 -10.61 10.77
CA ASN A 218 -0.94 -10.36 10.66
C ASN A 218 -1.53 -9.67 11.90
N VAL A 219 -2.46 -8.75 11.66
CA VAL A 219 -3.25 -8.09 12.72
C VAL A 219 -4.13 -9.08 13.51
N ASN A 220 -4.48 -10.24 12.93
CA ASN A 220 -5.01 -11.40 13.66
C ASN A 220 -3.86 -12.08 14.42
N ALA A 221 -3.38 -11.38 15.45
CA ALA A 221 -2.11 -11.66 16.09
C ALA A 221 -2.05 -13.04 16.76
N ASN A 222 -0.84 -13.64 16.74
CA ASN A 222 -0.52 -14.87 17.46
C ASN A 222 0.41 -14.54 18.64
N ALA A 223 0.00 -14.91 19.85
CA ALA A 223 0.78 -14.64 21.07
C ALA A 223 2.20 -15.23 21.02
N ARG A 224 2.42 -16.34 20.30
CA ARG A 224 3.74 -16.98 20.17
C ARG A 224 4.81 -16.08 19.57
N LEU A 225 4.40 -15.06 18.80
CA LEU A 225 5.34 -14.11 18.17
C LEU A 225 6.25 -13.39 19.17
N ILE A 226 5.75 -13.12 20.38
CA ILE A 226 6.49 -12.43 21.44
C ILE A 226 7.12 -13.39 22.46
N THR A 227 7.27 -14.68 22.10
CA THR A 227 8.08 -15.63 22.90
C THR A 227 9.57 -15.52 22.54
N PRO A 228 10.51 -15.89 23.44
CA PRO A 228 11.95 -15.84 23.18
C PRO A 228 12.36 -16.48 21.85
N MET A 229 11.80 -17.66 21.55
CA MET A 229 12.08 -18.38 20.30
C MET A 229 11.79 -17.57 19.03
N TYR A 230 10.71 -16.80 19.03
CA TYR A 230 10.40 -15.93 17.88
C TYR A 230 11.11 -14.59 17.96
N LEU A 231 11.38 -14.07 19.16
CA LEU A 231 12.13 -12.82 19.32
C LEU A 231 13.56 -12.92 18.82
N GLU A 232 14.21 -14.09 18.91
CA GLU A 232 15.51 -14.35 18.26
C GLU A 232 15.42 -14.17 16.73
N LYS A 233 14.33 -14.64 16.11
CA LYS A 233 14.10 -14.51 14.66
C LYS A 233 13.76 -13.06 14.28
N VAL A 234 12.95 -12.40 15.08
CA VAL A 234 12.63 -10.97 14.92
C VAL A 234 13.90 -10.12 15.02
N LYS A 235 14.80 -10.43 15.96
CA LYS A 235 16.09 -9.76 16.10
C LYS A 235 16.90 -9.79 14.80
N VAL A 236 17.01 -10.94 14.16
CA VAL A 236 17.74 -11.07 12.89
C VAL A 236 17.15 -10.16 11.82
N LEU A 237 15.82 -10.12 11.69
CA LEU A 237 15.15 -9.24 10.74
C LEU A 237 15.37 -7.76 11.09
N ALA A 238 15.24 -7.39 12.36
CA ALA A 238 15.44 -6.02 12.83
C ALA A 238 16.89 -5.55 12.59
N ASP A 239 17.89 -6.37 12.89
CA ASP A 239 19.30 -6.06 12.68
C ASP A 239 19.62 -5.84 11.19
N LEU A 240 18.97 -6.59 10.28
CA LEU A 240 19.10 -6.44 8.84
C LEU A 240 18.41 -5.18 8.30
N LEU A 241 17.25 -4.81 8.84
CA LEU A 241 16.45 -3.68 8.39
C LEU A 241 16.97 -2.33 8.91
N ARG A 242 17.59 -2.33 10.09
CA ARG A 242 18.10 -1.12 10.78
C ARG A 242 19.07 -0.27 9.95
N PRO A 243 20.05 -0.83 9.21
CA PRO A 243 20.91 -0.05 8.33
C PRO A 243 20.17 0.77 7.28
N TYR A 244 18.98 0.29 6.87
CA TYR A 244 18.08 0.94 5.91
C TYR A 244 17.07 1.88 6.58
N LYS A 245 17.23 2.15 7.89
CA LYS A 245 16.35 3.02 8.70
C LYS A 245 14.90 2.52 8.80
N ILE A 246 14.70 1.22 8.70
CA ILE A 246 13.38 0.58 8.82
C ILE A 246 13.26 -0.04 10.22
N ARG A 247 12.34 0.48 11.02
CA ARG A 247 12.03 -0.02 12.36
C ARG A 247 11.03 -1.17 12.28
N VAL A 248 11.20 -2.15 13.14
CA VAL A 248 10.28 -3.30 13.26
C VAL A 248 9.21 -2.99 14.31
N PHE A 249 7.96 -3.27 13.94
CA PHE A 249 6.81 -3.33 14.82
C PHE A 249 6.25 -4.76 14.83
N LEU A 250 5.58 -5.13 15.91
CA LEU A 250 4.93 -6.44 16.05
C LEU A 250 3.44 -6.27 16.30
N THR A 251 2.66 -7.28 15.92
CA THR A 251 1.25 -7.34 16.34
C THR A 251 1.16 -7.89 17.75
N ALA A 252 0.34 -7.25 18.59
CA ALA A 252 0.07 -7.73 19.94
C ALA A 252 -1.27 -8.45 20.00
N ARG A 253 -1.25 -9.72 20.42
CA ARG A 253 -2.49 -10.43 20.76
C ARG A 253 -2.91 -10.01 22.16
N PHE A 254 -4.11 -9.44 22.28
CA PHE A 254 -4.58 -8.85 23.54
C PHE A 254 -4.63 -9.86 24.70
N SER A 255 -4.95 -11.10 24.40
CA SER A 255 -5.00 -12.21 25.39
C SER A 255 -3.65 -12.88 25.68
N ALA A 256 -2.53 -12.36 25.16
CA ALA A 256 -1.21 -12.97 25.37
C ALA A 256 -0.84 -13.21 26.85
N PRO A 257 -1.21 -12.35 27.83
CA PRO A 257 -0.98 -12.65 29.25
C PRO A 257 -1.57 -13.97 29.71
N MET A 258 -2.72 -14.36 29.15
CA MET A 258 -3.37 -15.63 29.45
C MET A 258 -2.75 -16.79 28.66
N GLU A 259 -2.47 -16.59 27.37
CA GLU A 259 -2.05 -17.66 26.45
C GLU A 259 -0.61 -18.11 26.68
N ILE A 260 0.27 -17.19 27.03
CA ILE A 260 1.72 -17.45 27.21
C ILE A 260 2.28 -16.94 28.55
N GLY A 261 1.48 -16.14 29.30
CA GLY A 261 1.89 -15.58 30.58
C GLY A 261 1.38 -16.34 31.79
N GLY A 262 0.45 -17.29 31.60
CA GLY A 262 -0.14 -18.07 32.68
C GLY A 262 -1.10 -17.30 33.61
N LEU A 263 -1.48 -16.05 33.24
CA LEU A 263 -2.44 -15.27 34.00
C LEU A 263 -3.88 -15.74 33.71
N LYS A 264 -4.78 -15.47 34.64
CA LYS A 264 -6.20 -15.87 34.55
C LYS A 264 -7.06 -14.88 33.80
N THR A 265 -6.53 -13.69 33.55
CA THR A 265 -7.24 -12.58 32.89
C THR A 265 -6.30 -11.81 31.96
N ALA A 266 -6.86 -11.04 31.05
CA ALA A 266 -6.18 -10.00 30.28
C ALA A 266 -6.88 -8.64 30.46
N ASP A 267 -7.60 -8.42 31.59
CA ASP A 267 -8.21 -7.13 31.92
C ASP A 267 -7.11 -6.04 31.93
N PRO A 268 -7.21 -4.99 31.11
CA PRO A 268 -6.18 -3.95 31.01
C PRO A 268 -6.01 -3.12 32.28
N LEU A 269 -6.95 -3.19 33.21
CA LEU A 269 -6.84 -2.50 34.51
C LEU A 269 -6.29 -3.39 35.62
N ASP A 270 -6.09 -4.68 35.36
CA ASP A 270 -5.50 -5.60 36.34
C ASP A 270 -4.00 -5.30 36.50
N PRO A 271 -3.50 -5.10 37.74
CA PRO A 271 -2.08 -4.77 37.95
C PRO A 271 -1.11 -5.88 37.52
N GLU A 272 -1.48 -7.16 37.61
CA GLU A 272 -0.61 -8.28 37.17
C GLU A 272 -0.51 -8.30 35.66
N VAL A 273 -1.59 -8.00 34.92
CA VAL A 273 -1.61 -7.90 33.47
C VAL A 273 -0.73 -6.72 33.00
N ARG A 274 -0.85 -5.56 33.65
CA ARG A 274 0.01 -4.39 33.34
C ARG A 274 1.48 -4.68 33.60
N GLN A 275 1.81 -5.31 34.71
CA GLN A 275 3.16 -5.70 35.07
C GLN A 275 3.72 -6.75 34.08
N TRP A 276 2.89 -7.68 33.64
CA TRP A 276 3.29 -8.69 32.65
C TRP A 276 3.63 -8.03 31.31
N TRP A 277 2.79 -7.11 30.79
CA TRP A 277 3.07 -6.40 29.55
C TRP A 277 4.32 -5.54 29.64
N LYS A 278 4.54 -4.87 30.79
CA LYS A 278 5.77 -4.10 31.02
C LYS A 278 6.99 -5.00 30.96
N ALA A 279 7.01 -6.12 31.68
CA ALA A 279 8.11 -7.07 31.67
C ALA A 279 8.34 -7.67 30.28
N LYS A 280 7.27 -8.02 29.57
CA LYS A 280 7.35 -8.55 28.21
C LYS A 280 7.90 -7.53 27.22
N THR A 281 7.53 -6.28 27.35
CA THR A 281 8.05 -5.18 26.53
C THR A 281 9.53 -4.97 26.82
N ASP A 282 9.94 -4.91 28.08
CA ASP A 282 11.35 -4.80 28.46
C ASP A 282 12.18 -5.96 27.85
N GLU A 283 11.65 -7.19 27.86
CA GLU A 283 12.26 -8.35 27.19
C GLU A 283 12.37 -8.13 25.67
N ILE A 284 11.34 -7.65 24.98
CA ILE A 284 11.37 -7.37 23.52
C ILE A 284 12.49 -6.39 23.21
N TYR A 285 12.64 -5.31 23.99
CA TYR A 285 13.71 -4.31 23.76
C TYR A 285 15.10 -4.86 24.03
N GLN A 286 15.28 -5.93 24.80
CA GLN A 286 16.57 -6.63 24.92
C GLN A 286 16.96 -7.32 23.62
N TYR A 287 15.99 -7.87 22.87
CA TYR A 287 16.24 -8.45 21.53
C TYR A 287 16.35 -7.40 20.44
N VAL A 288 15.49 -6.38 20.46
CA VAL A 288 15.36 -5.36 19.44
C VAL A 288 15.38 -3.96 20.08
N PRO A 289 16.58 -3.38 20.31
CA PRO A 289 16.72 -2.12 21.05
C PRO A 289 15.98 -0.91 20.45
N ASP A 290 15.73 -0.94 19.15
CA ASP A 290 14.99 0.09 18.39
C ASP A 290 13.57 -0.37 18.00
N PHE A 291 13.01 -1.33 18.72
CA PHE A 291 11.64 -1.79 18.51
C PHE A 291 10.65 -0.62 18.45
N GLY A 292 9.83 -0.59 17.39
CA GLY A 292 8.94 0.53 17.12
C GLY A 292 7.69 0.56 18.00
N GLY A 293 7.22 -0.60 18.42
CA GLY A 293 5.99 -0.73 19.19
C GLY A 293 5.01 -1.74 18.60
N PHE A 294 3.76 -1.63 18.97
CA PHE A 294 2.72 -2.61 18.64
C PHE A 294 1.68 -2.08 17.68
N LEU A 295 1.19 -2.98 16.80
CA LEU A 295 -0.06 -2.85 16.08
C LEU A 295 -1.10 -3.79 16.70
N VAL A 296 -2.31 -3.28 16.97
CA VAL A 296 -3.35 -4.04 17.69
C VAL A 296 -4.68 -4.00 16.94
N LYS A 297 -5.27 -5.18 16.73
CA LYS A 297 -6.68 -5.38 16.38
C LYS A 297 -7.37 -6.02 17.58
N ALA A 298 -8.37 -5.36 18.14
CA ALA A 298 -9.08 -5.81 19.34
C ALA A 298 -10.60 -5.73 19.15
N ASN A 299 -11.34 -6.64 19.77
CA ASN A 299 -12.80 -6.73 19.73
C ASN A 299 -13.41 -6.67 18.32
N SER A 300 -12.74 -7.32 17.37
CA SER A 300 -13.17 -7.37 15.98
C SER A 300 -12.92 -8.77 15.41
N GLU A 301 -13.91 -9.32 14.70
CA GLU A 301 -13.85 -10.63 14.02
C GLU A 301 -13.32 -11.76 14.94
N GLY A 302 -13.79 -11.79 16.19
CA GLY A 302 -13.41 -12.80 17.17
C GLY A 302 -12.03 -12.59 17.82
N GLN A 303 -11.33 -11.49 17.53
CA GLN A 303 -10.11 -11.15 18.25
C GLN A 303 -10.45 -10.65 19.66
N PRO A 304 -9.71 -11.10 20.69
CA PRO A 304 -9.93 -10.64 22.06
C PRO A 304 -9.57 -9.17 22.21
N GLY A 305 -10.22 -8.50 23.16
CA GLY A 305 -9.97 -7.09 23.42
C GLY A 305 -10.53 -6.63 24.78
N PRO A 306 -10.38 -5.33 25.09
CA PRO A 306 -10.77 -4.79 26.39
C PRO A 306 -12.26 -4.90 26.68
N GLN A 307 -13.13 -4.88 25.66
CA GLN A 307 -14.58 -4.99 25.86
C GLN A 307 -15.00 -6.35 26.46
N ASN A 308 -14.18 -7.40 26.31
CA ASN A 308 -14.39 -8.68 26.98
C ASN A 308 -14.37 -8.56 28.55
N TYR A 309 -13.83 -7.45 29.03
CA TYR A 309 -13.68 -7.11 30.45
C TYR A 309 -14.50 -5.87 30.86
N ASN A 310 -15.46 -5.44 30.04
CA ASN A 310 -16.21 -4.19 30.22
C ASN A 310 -15.28 -2.96 30.32
N ARG A 311 -14.21 -2.94 29.52
CA ARG A 311 -13.26 -1.83 29.40
C ARG A 311 -13.33 -1.22 28.00
N THR A 312 -12.91 0.04 27.90
CA THR A 312 -12.89 0.77 26.63
C THR A 312 -11.67 0.41 25.78
N HIS A 313 -11.72 0.74 24.47
CA HIS A 313 -10.54 0.66 23.61
C HIS A 313 -9.38 1.52 24.14
N ALA A 314 -9.67 2.67 24.76
CA ALA A 314 -8.64 3.52 25.36
C ALA A 314 -7.95 2.83 26.54
N ASP A 315 -8.69 2.12 27.42
CA ASP A 315 -8.08 1.36 28.52
C ASP A 315 -7.10 0.31 28.00
N GLY A 316 -7.48 -0.42 26.96
CA GLY A 316 -6.63 -1.44 26.36
C GLY A 316 -5.40 -0.86 25.65
N ALA A 317 -5.59 0.20 24.89
CA ALA A 317 -4.50 0.87 24.18
C ALA A 317 -3.50 1.53 25.14
N ASN A 318 -3.99 2.22 26.17
CA ASN A 318 -3.16 2.90 27.16
C ASN A 318 -2.33 1.92 27.99
N MET A 319 -2.87 0.76 28.35
CA MET A 319 -2.09 -0.31 29.02
C MET A 319 -0.83 -0.69 28.21
N LEU A 320 -0.97 -0.92 26.91
CA LEU A 320 0.16 -1.25 26.05
C LEU A 320 1.07 -0.04 25.82
N ALA A 321 0.49 1.15 25.71
CA ALA A 321 1.24 2.39 25.54
C ALA A 321 2.14 2.69 26.74
N GLU A 322 1.65 2.50 27.95
CA GLU A 322 2.44 2.61 29.18
C GLU A 322 3.58 1.58 29.22
N ALA A 323 3.35 0.37 28.73
CA ALA A 323 4.38 -0.66 28.69
C ALA A 323 5.55 -0.31 27.77
N VAL A 324 5.33 0.42 26.65
CA VAL A 324 6.38 0.81 25.69
C VAL A 324 6.92 2.22 25.92
N GLU A 325 6.31 3.03 26.80
CA GLU A 325 6.60 4.46 26.97
C GLU A 325 8.06 4.73 27.32
N SER A 326 8.62 3.98 28.30
CA SER A 326 10.00 4.16 28.76
C SER A 326 11.06 3.96 27.66
N HIS A 327 10.68 3.29 26.58
CA HIS A 327 11.52 3.02 25.42
C HIS A 327 11.21 3.90 24.20
N GLY A 328 10.20 4.80 24.31
CA GLY A 328 9.77 5.66 23.20
C GLY A 328 9.00 4.90 22.12
N GLY A 329 8.39 3.77 22.46
CA GLY A 329 7.56 2.97 21.55
C GLY A 329 6.17 3.56 21.34
N LEU A 330 5.52 3.15 20.23
CA LEU A 330 4.19 3.57 19.83
C LEU A 330 3.21 2.39 19.88
N VAL A 331 1.94 2.69 20.09
CA VAL A 331 0.86 1.72 19.90
C VAL A 331 -0.09 2.20 18.83
N MET A 332 -0.15 1.50 17.73
CA MET A 332 -1.15 1.70 16.67
C MET A 332 -2.35 0.82 16.99
N TRP A 333 -3.47 1.46 17.32
CA TRP A 333 -4.71 0.77 17.68
C TRP A 333 -5.74 0.92 16.59
N ARG A 334 -6.12 -0.19 15.94
CA ARG A 334 -7.01 -0.14 14.79
C ARG A 334 -8.45 0.17 15.21
N ALA A 335 -9.03 1.21 14.60
CA ALA A 335 -10.45 1.52 14.67
C ALA A 335 -11.22 0.71 13.62
N PHE A 336 -11.12 -0.62 13.70
CA PHE A 336 -11.82 -1.54 12.84
C PHE A 336 -12.57 -2.55 13.71
N VAL A 337 -13.87 -2.40 13.78
CA VAL A 337 -14.73 -3.14 14.69
C VAL A 337 -15.78 -3.90 13.91
N TYR A 338 -15.86 -5.21 14.17
CA TYR A 338 -16.93 -6.09 13.76
C TYR A 338 -17.44 -6.81 15.03
N SER A 339 -18.08 -6.04 15.92
CA SER A 339 -18.76 -6.62 17.08
C SER A 339 -20.21 -6.99 16.74
N ASN A 340 -20.78 -7.91 17.50
CA ASN A 340 -22.19 -8.31 17.34
C ASN A 340 -23.18 -7.36 18.03
N GLU A 341 -22.67 -6.37 18.75
CA GLU A 341 -23.47 -5.60 19.70
C GLU A 341 -24.08 -4.33 19.13
N THR A 342 -23.59 -3.89 17.97
CA THR A 342 -24.15 -2.69 17.36
C THR A 342 -24.45 -2.94 15.91
N PRO A 343 -25.67 -2.82 15.57
CA PRO A 343 -25.63 -2.60 14.22
C PRO A 343 -26.88 -2.25 13.54
N GLN A 344 -27.17 -0.98 13.49
CA GLN A 344 -28.05 -0.48 12.46
C GLN A 344 -27.35 -0.34 11.12
N ASP A 345 -26.12 0.15 11.11
CA ASP A 345 -25.30 0.23 9.92
C ASP A 345 -23.81 0.00 10.20
N ARG A 346 -23.21 -0.90 9.44
CA ARG A 346 -21.79 -1.24 9.50
C ARG A 346 -20.88 -0.02 9.32
N ALA A 347 -21.27 0.92 8.47
CA ALA A 347 -20.49 2.13 8.18
C ALA A 347 -20.38 3.09 9.36
N MET A 348 -21.29 3.01 10.33
CA MET A 348 -21.34 3.92 11.48
C MET A 348 -20.56 3.41 12.69
N GLN A 349 -20.33 2.10 12.77
CA GLN A 349 -19.89 1.43 14.01
C GLN A 349 -18.56 1.95 14.54
N ALA A 350 -17.53 2.04 13.71
CA ALA A 350 -16.21 2.48 14.17
C ALA A 350 -16.23 3.93 14.71
N TYR A 351 -17.02 4.80 14.09
CA TYR A 351 -17.20 6.16 14.58
C TYR A 351 -17.87 6.18 15.94
N GLU A 352 -18.97 5.44 16.11
CA GLU A 352 -19.72 5.39 17.37
C GLU A 352 -18.90 4.86 18.54
N GLU A 353 -18.00 3.89 18.29
CA GLU A 353 -17.14 3.33 19.32
C GLU A 353 -15.92 4.20 19.66
N PHE A 354 -15.33 4.87 18.66
CA PHE A 354 -14.07 5.58 18.86
C PHE A 354 -14.23 7.08 19.11
N MET A 355 -15.23 7.76 18.52
CA MET A 355 -15.41 9.19 18.72
C MET A 355 -15.59 9.59 20.20
N PRO A 356 -16.34 8.85 21.07
CA PRO A 356 -16.46 9.16 22.48
C PRO A 356 -15.15 9.04 23.28
N LEU A 357 -14.12 8.44 22.66
CA LEU A 357 -12.80 8.22 23.27
C LEU A 357 -11.77 9.27 22.82
N ASP A 358 -12.16 10.24 21.99
CA ASP A 358 -11.23 11.31 21.58
C ASP A 358 -10.64 12.06 22.78
N GLY A 359 -9.32 12.17 22.84
CA GLY A 359 -8.57 12.74 23.95
C GLY A 359 -8.37 11.83 25.17
N LYS A 360 -8.86 10.57 25.13
CA LYS A 360 -8.66 9.58 26.21
C LYS A 360 -7.48 8.62 25.97
N PHE A 361 -6.89 8.68 24.79
CA PHE A 361 -5.70 7.90 24.43
C PHE A 361 -4.42 8.63 24.87
N ASN A 362 -3.44 7.87 25.37
CA ASN A 362 -2.11 8.41 25.70
C ASN A 362 -1.43 8.98 24.45
N SER A 363 -0.48 9.90 24.64
CA SER A 363 0.19 10.60 23.55
C SER A 363 1.00 9.71 22.60
N ASN A 364 1.38 8.51 23.02
CA ASN A 364 2.05 7.50 22.21
C ASN A 364 1.10 6.41 21.65
N VAL A 365 -0.22 6.60 21.75
CA VAL A 365 -1.24 5.83 21.04
C VAL A 365 -1.62 6.58 19.76
N ILE A 366 -1.72 5.83 18.68
CA ILE A 366 -2.17 6.33 17.39
C ILE A 366 -3.35 5.46 16.94
N VAL A 367 -4.53 6.06 16.80
CA VAL A 367 -5.71 5.34 16.31
C VAL A 367 -5.58 5.18 14.81
N GLN A 368 -5.49 3.93 14.36
CA GLN A 368 -5.32 3.58 12.95
C GLN A 368 -6.67 3.33 12.28
N VAL A 369 -7.00 4.18 11.32
CA VAL A 369 -8.31 4.27 10.67
C VAL A 369 -8.16 3.95 9.18
N LYS A 370 -9.02 3.08 8.65
CA LYS A 370 -9.09 2.82 7.21
C LYS A 370 -9.49 4.06 6.43
N ASN A 371 -9.11 4.13 5.16
CA ASN A 371 -9.48 5.25 4.29
C ASN A 371 -11.00 5.46 4.18
N GLY A 372 -11.79 4.38 4.19
CA GLY A 372 -13.25 4.42 4.16
C GLY A 372 -13.90 3.70 5.34
N PRO A 373 -15.21 3.93 5.61
CA PRO A 373 -15.86 3.43 6.82
C PRO A 373 -16.25 1.95 6.78
N ILE A 374 -16.17 1.27 5.64
CA ILE A 374 -16.51 -0.15 5.54
C ILE A 374 -15.24 -1.02 5.52
N ASP A 375 -14.61 -1.19 4.37
CA ASP A 375 -13.48 -2.14 4.28
C ASP A 375 -12.75 -2.06 2.92
N PHE A 376 -12.04 -0.99 2.62
CA PHE A 376 -11.23 -0.86 1.40
C PHE A 376 -12.00 -1.18 0.11
N GLN A 377 -13.28 -0.81 0.05
CA GLN A 377 -14.10 -1.04 -1.13
C GLN A 377 -13.56 -0.27 -2.35
N PRO A 378 -13.94 -0.64 -3.57
CA PRO A 378 -13.45 0.04 -4.77
C PRO A 378 -13.65 1.55 -4.76
N ARG A 379 -14.73 2.03 -4.16
CA ARG A 379 -14.95 3.45 -3.83
C ARG A 379 -15.80 3.57 -2.57
N GLU A 380 -15.31 4.35 -1.63
CA GLU A 380 -15.96 4.71 -0.38
C GLU A 380 -15.79 6.21 -0.14
N PRO A 381 -16.69 6.86 0.63
CA PRO A 381 -16.37 8.17 1.20
C PRO A 381 -15.20 8.02 2.18
N TYR A 382 -14.53 9.13 2.51
CA TYR A 382 -13.50 9.08 3.55
C TYR A 382 -14.11 8.71 4.92
N HIS A 383 -13.31 8.08 5.78
CA HIS A 383 -13.78 7.69 7.11
C HIS A 383 -13.99 8.93 8.02
N PRO A 384 -15.20 9.12 8.62
CA PRO A 384 -15.54 10.36 9.34
C PRO A 384 -14.68 10.64 10.58
N LEU A 385 -14.00 9.65 11.16
CA LEU A 385 -13.06 9.85 12.28
C LEU A 385 -11.94 10.83 11.93
N PHE A 386 -11.51 10.92 10.66
CA PHE A 386 -10.47 11.88 10.25
C PHE A 386 -10.90 13.34 10.45
N SER A 387 -12.18 13.63 10.28
CA SER A 387 -12.71 14.96 10.52
C SER A 387 -13.20 15.18 11.96
N ALA A 388 -13.51 14.13 12.70
CA ALA A 388 -14.13 14.20 14.02
C ALA A 388 -13.14 14.16 15.18
N MET A 389 -12.18 13.26 15.21
CA MET A 389 -11.19 13.16 16.29
C MET A 389 -10.17 14.29 16.18
N LYS A 390 -10.13 15.17 17.17
CA LYS A 390 -9.29 16.39 17.17
C LYS A 390 -8.14 16.33 18.16
N GLN A 391 -8.22 15.47 19.17
CA GLN A 391 -7.28 15.40 20.27
C GLN A 391 -6.39 14.16 20.21
N THR A 392 -6.82 13.14 19.51
CA THR A 392 -6.11 11.86 19.35
C THR A 392 -5.31 11.83 18.06
N GLN A 393 -4.08 11.32 18.11
CA GLN A 393 -3.27 11.12 16.90
C GLN A 393 -3.88 10.03 16.02
N LEU A 394 -3.93 10.28 14.72
CA LEU A 394 -4.50 9.36 13.75
C LEU A 394 -3.45 8.81 12.75
N ALA A 395 -3.66 7.57 12.35
CA ALA A 395 -3.02 6.95 11.21
C ALA A 395 -4.05 6.68 10.12
N MET A 396 -3.69 6.92 8.86
CA MET A 396 -4.48 6.45 7.72
C MET A 396 -3.98 5.06 7.30
N GLU A 397 -4.89 4.08 7.29
CA GLU A 397 -4.64 2.73 6.78
C GLU A 397 -5.15 2.60 5.35
N LEU A 398 -4.24 2.36 4.42
CA LEU A 398 -4.50 2.10 3.01
C LEU A 398 -4.23 0.63 2.69
N GLN A 399 -4.95 0.05 1.73
CA GLN A 399 -4.72 -1.34 1.34
C GLN A 399 -4.01 -1.42 -0.03
N ILE A 400 -2.84 -2.04 -0.07
CA ILE A 400 -2.07 -2.27 -1.30
C ILE A 400 -2.49 -3.60 -1.95
N THR A 401 -3.13 -4.48 -1.20
CA THR A 401 -3.45 -5.86 -1.59
C THR A 401 -4.57 -6.01 -2.61
N GLN A 402 -5.35 -4.99 -2.89
CA GLN A 402 -6.49 -5.05 -3.84
C GLN A 402 -7.54 -6.12 -3.51
N GLU A 403 -7.87 -6.33 -2.23
CA GLU A 403 -8.79 -7.38 -1.79
C GLU A 403 -10.12 -7.38 -2.54
N TYR A 404 -10.69 -6.19 -2.75
CA TYR A 404 -11.97 -5.97 -3.44
C TYR A 404 -11.81 -5.42 -4.86
N LEU A 405 -10.58 -5.36 -5.38
CA LEU A 405 -10.25 -4.73 -6.66
C LEU A 405 -9.60 -5.73 -7.64
N GLY A 406 -10.09 -6.97 -7.65
CA GLY A 406 -9.62 -8.01 -8.56
C GLY A 406 -8.29 -8.66 -8.19
N GLN A 407 -7.81 -8.41 -6.97
CA GLN A 407 -6.65 -9.08 -6.37
C GLN A 407 -5.40 -9.03 -7.29
N ALA A 408 -4.74 -10.15 -7.57
CA ALA A 408 -3.57 -10.19 -8.46
C ALA A 408 -3.92 -10.35 -9.95
N THR A 409 -5.17 -10.17 -10.36
CA THR A 409 -5.59 -10.35 -11.76
C THR A 409 -5.94 -9.08 -12.51
N HIS A 410 -6.13 -7.97 -11.78
CA HIS A 410 -6.54 -6.70 -12.39
C HIS A 410 -5.45 -5.65 -12.25
N LEU A 411 -5.20 -4.92 -13.34
CA LEU A 411 -4.43 -3.68 -13.30
C LEU A 411 -5.29 -2.58 -12.70
N VAL A 412 -4.94 -2.16 -11.50
CA VAL A 412 -5.53 -1.01 -10.80
C VAL A 412 -4.40 -0.18 -10.19
N PHE A 413 -4.29 1.07 -10.58
CA PHE A 413 -3.32 1.98 -10.00
C PHE A 413 -3.94 2.69 -8.80
N LEU A 414 -3.66 2.17 -7.61
CA LEU A 414 -4.29 2.57 -6.35
C LEU A 414 -3.98 4.02 -5.90
N PRO A 415 -2.84 4.65 -6.25
CA PRO A 415 -2.64 6.06 -5.92
C PRO A 415 -3.77 6.99 -6.37
N THR A 416 -4.46 6.71 -7.49
CA THR A 416 -5.64 7.47 -7.92
C THR A 416 -6.82 7.32 -6.97
N MET A 417 -7.06 6.11 -6.45
CA MET A 417 -8.07 5.85 -5.44
C MET A 417 -7.71 6.51 -4.09
N TRP A 418 -6.46 6.40 -3.67
CA TRP A 418 -6.03 6.99 -2.40
C TRP A 418 -6.05 8.51 -2.42
N ARG A 419 -5.85 9.11 -3.60
CA ARG A 419 -5.98 10.56 -3.80
C ARG A 419 -7.39 11.05 -3.47
N GLU A 420 -8.43 10.31 -3.87
CA GLU A 420 -9.82 10.67 -3.56
C GLU A 420 -10.02 10.88 -2.04
N THR A 421 -9.43 10.01 -1.20
CA THR A 421 -9.49 10.17 0.26
C THR A 421 -8.56 11.29 0.77
N LEU A 422 -7.33 11.37 0.25
CA LEU A 422 -6.36 12.37 0.71
C LEU A 422 -6.76 13.81 0.39
N ASP A 423 -7.55 14.02 -0.66
CA ASP A 423 -8.05 15.34 -1.04
C ASP A 423 -9.22 15.81 -0.13
N GLU A 424 -9.90 14.87 0.55
CA GLU A 424 -11.02 15.15 1.46
C GLU A 424 -10.59 15.32 2.93
N VAL A 425 -9.40 14.84 3.31
CA VAL A 425 -8.91 14.87 4.69
C VAL A 425 -7.75 15.85 4.86
N ASP A 426 -7.61 16.41 6.07
CA ASP A 426 -6.43 17.19 6.43
C ASP A 426 -5.26 16.24 6.74
N ALA A 427 -4.56 15.79 5.70
CA ALA A 427 -3.45 14.85 5.81
C ALA A 427 -2.27 15.39 6.66
N SER A 428 -2.19 16.69 6.91
CA SER A 428 -1.16 17.29 7.78
C SER A 428 -1.28 16.89 9.25
N LYS A 429 -2.45 16.38 9.64
CA LYS A 429 -2.74 15.87 11.00
C LYS A 429 -2.42 14.40 11.18
N LEU A 430 -2.07 13.70 10.12
CA LEU A 430 -1.71 12.30 10.21
C LEU A 430 -0.31 12.12 10.77
N SER A 431 -0.17 11.34 11.83
CA SER A 431 1.12 10.96 12.40
C SER A 431 1.75 9.77 11.68
N VAL A 432 0.92 8.90 11.11
CA VAL A 432 1.30 7.65 10.45
C VAL A 432 0.50 7.46 9.17
N MET A 433 1.15 6.96 8.14
CA MET A 433 0.50 6.34 6.99
C MET A 433 0.88 4.87 6.94
N ALA A 434 -0.11 3.99 7.01
CA ALA A 434 0.05 2.55 7.06
C ALA A 434 -0.50 1.90 5.78
N GLY A 435 0.28 0.99 5.16
CA GLY A 435 -0.12 0.26 3.97
C GLY A 435 -0.20 -1.24 4.22
N VAL A 436 -1.35 -1.85 4.00
CA VAL A 436 -1.47 -3.32 4.02
C VAL A 436 -0.75 -3.87 2.80
N SER A 437 0.34 -4.58 3.02
CA SER A 437 1.27 -4.97 1.96
C SER A 437 0.76 -6.15 1.12
N ASN A 438 1.05 -6.13 -0.19
CA ASN A 438 0.95 -7.27 -1.08
C ASN A 438 2.34 -7.67 -1.58
N ILE A 439 3.16 -8.21 -0.68
CA ILE A 439 4.56 -8.58 -0.93
C ILE A 439 4.74 -10.03 -0.49
N GLY A 440 5.13 -10.87 -1.43
CA GLY A 440 5.29 -12.30 -1.17
C GLY A 440 6.45 -12.93 -1.94
N THR A 441 6.46 -14.25 -1.99
CA THR A 441 7.54 -15.04 -2.59
C THR A 441 7.49 -15.13 -4.12
N ASP A 442 6.46 -14.59 -4.77
CA ASP A 442 6.41 -14.52 -6.23
C ASP A 442 7.63 -13.77 -6.76
N ARG A 443 8.10 -14.15 -7.95
CA ARG A 443 9.32 -13.58 -8.51
C ARG A 443 9.23 -12.06 -8.66
N ASN A 444 8.08 -11.56 -9.08
CA ASN A 444 7.79 -10.12 -9.22
C ASN A 444 7.32 -9.44 -7.92
N TRP A 445 7.37 -10.11 -6.77
CA TRP A 445 7.00 -9.66 -5.42
C TRP A 445 5.51 -9.43 -5.15
N THR A 446 4.71 -9.11 -6.16
CA THR A 446 3.34 -8.60 -5.99
C THR A 446 2.27 -9.44 -6.71
N GLY A 447 2.67 -10.57 -7.31
CA GLY A 447 1.78 -11.45 -8.08
C GLY A 447 1.36 -10.87 -9.43
N HIS A 448 1.04 -9.59 -9.48
CA HIS A 448 0.72 -8.84 -10.69
C HIS A 448 1.82 -7.82 -11.00
N LEU A 449 2.26 -7.75 -12.26
CA LEU A 449 3.38 -6.88 -12.66
C LEU A 449 3.16 -5.41 -12.27
N PHE A 450 1.94 -4.89 -12.44
CA PHE A 450 1.59 -3.51 -12.05
C PHE A 450 1.31 -3.34 -10.54
N GLY A 451 1.22 -4.41 -9.77
CA GLY A 451 1.14 -4.34 -8.30
C GLY A 451 2.34 -3.65 -7.66
N GLN A 452 3.51 -3.72 -8.33
CA GLN A 452 4.71 -2.98 -7.91
C GLN A 452 4.50 -1.46 -7.92
N ALA A 453 3.69 -0.94 -8.86
CA ALA A 453 3.36 0.48 -8.93
C ALA A 453 2.57 0.94 -7.70
N ASN A 454 1.75 0.07 -7.12
CA ASN A 454 0.96 0.36 -5.91
C ASN A 454 1.86 0.41 -4.68
N TRP A 455 2.82 -0.52 -4.55
CA TRP A 455 3.82 -0.46 -3.48
C TRP A 455 4.69 0.80 -3.59
N TYR A 456 5.23 1.09 -4.79
CA TYR A 456 5.99 2.30 -5.07
C TYR A 456 5.17 3.56 -4.73
N GLY A 457 3.94 3.61 -5.22
CA GLY A 457 3.04 4.75 -5.05
C GLY A 457 2.67 5.00 -3.59
N PHE A 458 2.46 3.94 -2.81
CA PHE A 458 2.25 4.06 -1.36
C PHE A 458 3.42 4.76 -0.68
N GLY A 459 4.65 4.33 -0.92
CA GLY A 459 5.83 4.95 -0.32
C GLY A 459 5.98 6.43 -0.71
N ARG A 460 5.72 6.75 -1.99
CA ARG A 460 5.80 8.12 -2.50
C ARG A 460 4.73 9.05 -1.90
N LEU A 461 3.48 8.57 -1.75
CA LEU A 461 2.41 9.31 -1.08
C LEU A 461 2.64 9.45 0.43
N ALA A 462 3.15 8.40 1.08
CA ALA A 462 3.49 8.45 2.50
C ALA A 462 4.67 9.40 2.76
N TRP A 463 5.59 9.57 1.82
CA TRP A 463 6.63 10.60 1.88
C TRP A 463 6.06 12.01 1.68
N ASN A 464 5.25 12.18 0.64
CA ASN A 464 4.61 13.45 0.31
C ASN A 464 3.19 13.22 -0.20
N TYR A 465 2.21 13.41 0.66
CA TYR A 465 0.79 13.19 0.35
C TYR A 465 0.22 14.20 -0.67
N ASP A 466 0.93 15.28 -1.02
CA ASP A 466 0.52 16.21 -2.08
C ASP A 466 1.08 15.83 -3.45
N LEU A 467 1.89 14.77 -3.53
CA LEU A 467 2.48 14.35 -4.80
C LEU A 467 1.38 13.83 -5.73
N ALA A 468 1.33 14.38 -6.95
CA ALA A 468 0.34 13.97 -7.93
C ALA A 468 0.53 12.50 -8.35
N ASP A 469 -0.55 11.77 -8.48
CA ASP A 469 -0.59 10.38 -8.96
C ASP A 469 0.04 10.24 -10.37
N SER A 470 -0.15 11.26 -11.23
CA SER A 470 0.48 11.34 -12.54
C SER A 470 2.01 11.44 -12.48
N THR A 471 2.57 12.07 -11.45
CA THR A 471 4.03 12.12 -11.21
C THR A 471 4.53 10.76 -10.72
N ILE A 472 3.82 10.14 -9.80
CA ILE A 472 4.16 8.82 -9.26
C ILE A 472 4.18 7.77 -10.38
N SER A 473 3.16 7.77 -11.24
CA SER A 473 3.09 6.85 -12.37
C SER A 473 4.22 7.09 -13.39
N ASP A 474 4.54 8.35 -13.69
CA ASP A 474 5.65 8.71 -14.60
C ASP A 474 7.01 8.21 -14.04
N GLU A 475 7.29 8.47 -12.75
CA GLU A 475 8.50 7.98 -12.09
C GLU A 475 8.60 6.46 -12.19
N TRP A 476 7.56 5.73 -11.76
CA TRP A 476 7.58 4.27 -11.74
C TRP A 476 7.73 3.65 -13.14
N ILE A 477 7.07 4.21 -14.16
CA ILE A 477 7.17 3.74 -15.55
C ILE A 477 8.61 3.91 -16.06
N ARG A 478 9.24 5.05 -15.79
CA ARG A 478 10.63 5.32 -16.17
C ARG A 478 11.60 4.35 -15.50
N LEU A 479 11.39 4.07 -14.25
CA LEU A 479 12.24 3.17 -13.45
C LEU A 479 12.08 1.69 -13.84
N THR A 480 10.93 1.32 -14.43
CA THR A 480 10.59 -0.10 -14.66
C THR A 480 10.47 -0.50 -16.13
N PHE A 481 10.11 0.42 -17.03
CA PHE A 481 9.88 0.11 -18.43
C PHE A 481 10.78 0.91 -19.38
N SER A 482 10.60 2.22 -19.46
CA SER A 482 11.25 3.04 -20.47
C SER A 482 11.22 4.52 -20.12
N ASN A 483 12.25 5.27 -20.57
CA ASN A 483 12.26 6.74 -20.58
C ASN A 483 11.70 7.34 -21.88
N GLU A 484 11.22 6.53 -22.82
CA GLU A 484 10.63 7.01 -24.07
C GLU A 484 9.25 7.63 -23.83
N LYS A 485 9.05 8.86 -24.31
CA LYS A 485 7.82 9.64 -24.09
C LYS A 485 6.54 8.93 -24.54
N THR A 486 6.61 8.22 -25.68
CA THR A 486 5.48 7.46 -26.23
C THR A 486 5.08 6.28 -25.35
N SER A 487 6.06 5.50 -24.89
CA SER A 487 5.85 4.39 -23.97
C SER A 487 5.29 4.88 -22.63
N ILE A 488 5.88 5.94 -22.07
CA ILE A 488 5.41 6.54 -20.81
C ILE A 488 3.95 6.97 -20.95
N LYS A 489 3.62 7.72 -21.99
CA LYS A 489 2.24 8.20 -22.23
C LYS A 489 1.26 7.04 -22.32
N ASN A 490 1.59 6.02 -23.11
CA ASN A 490 0.73 4.87 -23.34
C ASN A 490 0.42 4.11 -22.04
N ILE A 491 1.45 3.78 -21.24
CA ILE A 491 1.27 3.05 -19.98
C ILE A 491 0.54 3.92 -18.95
N LYS A 492 0.92 5.19 -18.82
CA LYS A 492 0.35 6.15 -17.89
C LYS A 492 -1.14 6.38 -18.13
N ASP A 493 -1.56 6.53 -19.39
CA ASP A 493 -2.97 6.73 -19.77
C ASP A 493 -3.85 5.55 -19.31
N VAL A 494 -3.36 4.32 -19.35
CA VAL A 494 -4.07 3.14 -18.82
C VAL A 494 -4.08 3.16 -17.29
N MET A 495 -2.92 3.36 -16.67
CA MET A 495 -2.79 3.34 -15.20
C MET A 495 -3.72 4.37 -14.53
N LEU A 496 -3.68 5.63 -14.96
CA LEU A 496 -4.46 6.71 -14.32
C LEU A 496 -5.98 6.53 -14.47
N LYS A 497 -6.44 5.81 -15.49
CA LYS A 497 -7.87 5.52 -15.70
C LYS A 497 -8.32 4.24 -15.02
N SER A 498 -7.40 3.37 -14.65
CA SER A 498 -7.68 1.98 -14.27
C SER A 498 -8.61 1.86 -13.07
N HIS A 499 -8.51 2.72 -12.05
CA HIS A 499 -9.41 2.72 -10.91
C HIS A 499 -10.86 3.06 -11.32
N ASN A 500 -11.09 4.18 -11.99
CA ASN A 500 -12.44 4.56 -12.45
C ASN A 500 -13.05 3.51 -13.39
N VAL A 501 -12.25 2.92 -14.27
CA VAL A 501 -12.71 1.85 -15.16
C VAL A 501 -13.12 0.62 -14.37
N LEU A 502 -12.33 0.23 -13.35
CA LEU A 502 -12.69 -0.87 -12.47
C LEU A 502 -14.00 -0.59 -11.72
N VAL A 503 -14.14 0.58 -11.10
CA VAL A 503 -15.37 0.97 -10.40
C VAL A 503 -16.57 0.84 -11.34
N ASN A 504 -16.45 1.28 -12.59
CA ASN A 504 -17.55 1.21 -13.56
C ASN A 504 -17.98 -0.23 -13.87
N TYR A 505 -17.07 -1.20 -14.02
CA TYR A 505 -17.49 -2.58 -14.29
C TYR A 505 -17.74 -3.45 -13.05
N MET A 506 -17.35 -3.00 -11.85
CA MET A 506 -17.60 -3.75 -10.61
C MET A 506 -18.70 -3.13 -9.77
N THR A 507 -18.55 -1.87 -9.38
CA THR A 507 -19.37 -1.22 -8.34
C THR A 507 -19.74 0.23 -8.71
N PRO A 508 -20.37 0.46 -9.88
CA PRO A 508 -20.69 1.80 -10.33
C PRO A 508 -21.69 2.52 -9.40
N LEU A 509 -21.67 3.84 -9.43
CA LEU A 509 -22.63 4.73 -8.77
C LEU A 509 -22.65 4.64 -7.23
N GLY A 510 -21.59 4.15 -6.61
CA GLY A 510 -21.52 3.97 -5.16
C GLY A 510 -21.98 2.60 -4.66
N LEU A 511 -22.26 1.66 -5.56
CA LEU A 511 -22.39 0.26 -5.16
C LEU A 511 -21.07 -0.22 -4.51
N HIS A 512 -21.18 -1.14 -3.56
CA HIS A 512 -20.02 -1.66 -2.83
C HIS A 512 -20.35 -3.02 -2.23
N HIS A 513 -19.30 -3.78 -1.89
CA HIS A 513 -19.35 -5.09 -1.25
C HIS A 513 -20.26 -6.11 -1.97
N ILE A 514 -20.29 -6.10 -3.30
CA ILE A 514 -21.10 -7.01 -4.12
C ILE A 514 -20.24 -8.10 -4.79
N MET A 515 -19.18 -8.51 -4.11
CA MET A 515 -18.23 -9.55 -4.52
C MET A 515 -18.64 -10.93 -4.01
N GLY A 516 -18.00 -11.95 -4.57
CA GLY A 516 -18.17 -13.35 -4.13
C GLY A 516 -17.84 -13.55 -2.65
N ALA A 517 -18.59 -14.43 -2.00
CA ALA A 517 -18.48 -14.72 -0.57
C ALA A 517 -17.09 -15.24 -0.17
N ASN A 518 -16.61 -14.84 1.01
CA ASN A 518 -15.37 -15.26 1.67
C ASN A 518 -14.07 -14.85 0.95
N HIS A 519 -14.00 -14.93 -0.35
CA HIS A 519 -12.78 -14.64 -1.14
C HIS A 519 -12.77 -13.26 -1.78
N HIS A 520 -13.89 -12.56 -1.81
CA HIS A 520 -14.06 -11.21 -2.38
C HIS A 520 -13.62 -11.07 -3.85
N TYR A 521 -13.57 -12.18 -4.58
CA TYR A 521 -13.20 -12.23 -5.99
C TYR A 521 -14.41 -12.51 -6.89
N GLY A 522 -14.51 -11.77 -7.99
CA GLY A 522 -15.60 -11.92 -8.95
C GLY A 522 -16.94 -11.34 -8.44
N PRO A 523 -17.94 -11.27 -9.32
CA PRO A 523 -19.26 -10.76 -8.98
C PRO A 523 -20.02 -11.71 -8.05
N GLY A 524 -20.73 -11.15 -7.09
CA GLY A 524 -21.57 -11.88 -6.15
C GLY A 524 -22.74 -11.06 -5.63
N PRO A 525 -23.45 -10.24 -6.44
CA PRO A 525 -24.54 -9.41 -5.94
C PRO A 525 -25.69 -10.24 -5.33
N TRP A 526 -25.77 -11.54 -5.61
CA TRP A 526 -26.76 -12.48 -5.08
C TRP A 526 -26.40 -13.07 -3.71
N VAL A 527 -25.23 -12.75 -3.13
CA VAL A 527 -24.84 -13.28 -1.83
C VAL A 527 -25.77 -12.70 -0.76
N ASP A 528 -26.64 -13.55 -0.21
CA ASP A 528 -27.67 -13.21 0.78
C ASP A 528 -27.54 -13.97 2.10
N LYS A 529 -26.62 -14.93 2.18
CA LYS A 529 -26.43 -15.80 3.36
C LYS A 529 -24.95 -15.91 3.74
N MET A 530 -24.63 -15.35 4.90
CA MET A 530 -23.33 -15.44 5.56
C MET A 530 -23.56 -15.61 7.07
N SER A 531 -22.48 -15.84 7.83
CA SER A 531 -22.56 -15.92 9.30
C SER A 531 -23.01 -14.59 9.95
N ARG A 532 -22.81 -13.47 9.23
CA ARG A 532 -23.30 -12.14 9.61
C ARG A 532 -24.03 -11.54 8.41
N GLN A 533 -25.09 -10.78 8.69
CA GLN A 533 -25.86 -10.12 7.63
C GLN A 533 -25.04 -9.06 6.90
N ASP A 534 -24.21 -8.30 7.63
CA ASP A 534 -23.32 -7.27 7.11
C ASP A 534 -22.08 -7.81 6.36
N TRP A 535 -22.05 -9.11 6.10
CA TRP A 535 -21.11 -9.76 5.19
C TRP A 535 -21.76 -10.20 3.88
N THR A 536 -23.05 -9.89 3.68
CA THR A 536 -23.79 -10.23 2.46
C THR A 536 -23.87 -9.06 1.49
N SER A 537 -23.85 -9.34 0.20
CA SER A 537 -24.00 -8.30 -0.84
C SER A 537 -25.37 -7.65 -0.81
N THR A 538 -26.41 -8.45 -0.51
CA THR A 538 -27.81 -7.95 -0.44
C THR A 538 -28.01 -6.97 0.71
N TYR A 539 -27.22 -7.04 1.77
CA TYR A 539 -27.20 -6.04 2.82
C TYR A 539 -26.79 -4.66 2.31
N TYR A 540 -25.83 -4.61 1.38
CA TYR A 540 -25.26 -3.35 0.92
C TYR A 540 -26.04 -2.73 -0.23
N HIS A 541 -26.50 -3.51 -1.22
CA HIS A 541 -27.19 -2.92 -2.37
C HIS A 541 -28.68 -2.71 -2.17
N LYS A 542 -29.34 -3.42 -1.24
CA LYS A 542 -30.77 -3.29 -0.90
C LYS A 542 -31.72 -3.24 -2.12
N ALA A 543 -31.35 -3.87 -3.25
CA ALA A 543 -32.14 -3.82 -4.46
C ALA A 543 -33.51 -4.49 -4.28
N ASP A 544 -34.58 -3.80 -4.68
CA ASP A 544 -35.96 -4.25 -4.66
C ASP A 544 -36.73 -3.75 -5.89
N SER A 545 -38.04 -3.94 -5.93
CA SER A 545 -38.90 -3.51 -7.05
C SER A 545 -38.96 -1.97 -7.20
N MET A 546 -38.66 -1.22 -6.18
CA MET A 546 -38.71 0.24 -6.15
C MET A 546 -37.42 0.87 -6.60
N GLY A 547 -36.26 0.30 -6.17
CA GLY A 547 -34.97 0.92 -6.43
C GLY A 547 -33.77 0.06 -5.99
N ILE A 548 -32.63 0.72 -5.84
CA ILE A 548 -31.37 0.14 -5.40
C ILE A 548 -30.56 1.15 -4.60
N GLY A 549 -29.67 0.69 -3.74
CA GLY A 549 -28.79 1.50 -2.90
C GLY A 549 -29.19 1.45 -1.45
N PHE A 550 -28.29 1.83 -0.57
CA PHE A 550 -28.52 1.84 0.87
C PHE A 550 -28.88 3.27 1.33
N ASP A 551 -30.00 3.45 2.00
CA ASP A 551 -30.28 4.73 2.66
C ASP A 551 -29.40 4.86 3.92
N ARG A 552 -28.35 5.64 3.81
CA ARG A 552 -27.38 5.99 4.86
C ARG A 552 -27.37 7.49 5.17
N THR A 553 -28.45 8.18 4.93
CA THR A 553 -28.52 9.62 5.23
C THR A 553 -28.29 9.92 6.70
N SER A 554 -28.62 8.99 7.61
CA SER A 554 -28.31 9.08 9.05
C SER A 554 -26.80 9.05 9.35
N ALA A 555 -26.00 8.33 8.56
CA ALA A 555 -24.55 8.29 8.73
C ALA A 555 -23.89 9.63 8.43
N LEU A 556 -24.54 10.51 7.69
CA LEU A 556 -24.03 11.85 7.38
C LEU A 556 -23.93 12.75 8.62
N GLU A 557 -24.62 12.43 9.72
CA GLU A 557 -24.44 13.15 10.99
C GLU A 557 -23.01 13.04 11.55
N GLN A 558 -22.26 12.02 11.13
CA GLN A 558 -20.87 11.82 11.51
C GLN A 558 -19.88 12.71 10.74
N TYR A 559 -20.35 13.43 9.71
CA TYR A 559 -19.54 14.26 8.82
C TYR A 559 -19.74 15.77 9.06
N PRO A 560 -18.84 16.65 8.59
CA PRO A 560 -19.01 18.08 8.60
C PRO A 560 -20.26 18.57 7.86
N ALA A 561 -20.72 19.77 8.17
CA ALA A 561 -22.01 20.30 7.68
C ALA A 561 -22.08 20.46 6.16
N ASP A 562 -20.98 20.88 5.53
CA ASP A 562 -20.84 21.01 4.07
C ASP A 562 -20.95 19.65 3.37
N TYR A 563 -20.34 18.62 3.95
CA TYR A 563 -20.44 17.24 3.47
C TYR A 563 -21.88 16.74 3.57
N ARG A 564 -22.54 16.97 4.72
CA ARG A 564 -23.94 16.60 4.92
C ARG A 564 -24.87 17.28 3.91
N GLN A 565 -24.62 18.55 3.61
CA GLN A 565 -25.40 19.30 2.62
C GLN A 565 -25.21 18.72 1.21
N LEU A 566 -24.00 18.38 0.83
CA LEU A 566 -23.69 17.84 -0.50
C LEU A 566 -24.26 16.45 -0.72
N TYR A 567 -24.10 15.56 0.25
CA TYR A 567 -24.46 14.13 0.13
C TYR A 567 -25.85 13.79 0.69
N GLY A 568 -26.51 14.72 1.35
CA GLY A 568 -27.80 14.49 2.03
C GLY A 568 -29.04 14.44 1.11
N ASN A 569 -28.89 14.83 -0.14
CA ASN A 569 -30.01 14.84 -1.10
C ASN A 569 -29.58 14.14 -2.41
N VAL A 570 -30.49 13.33 -2.95
CA VAL A 570 -30.26 12.58 -4.21
C VAL A 570 -29.84 13.50 -5.37
N ASP A 571 -30.41 14.72 -5.46
CA ASP A 571 -30.12 15.65 -6.55
C ASP A 571 -28.75 16.34 -6.42
N THR A 572 -28.24 16.52 -5.20
CA THR A 572 -26.93 17.16 -4.95
C THR A 572 -25.80 16.15 -4.82
N CYS A 573 -26.11 14.93 -4.39
CA CYS A 573 -25.12 13.88 -4.17
C CYS A 573 -24.32 13.60 -5.46
N PRO A 574 -22.98 13.56 -5.42
CA PRO A 574 -22.18 13.08 -6.53
C PRO A 574 -22.58 11.66 -6.93
N GLU A 575 -22.76 11.44 -8.25
CA GLU A 575 -23.23 10.14 -8.76
C GLU A 575 -22.34 8.98 -8.36
N GLU A 576 -21.04 9.24 -8.16
CA GLU A 576 -20.04 8.26 -7.76
C GLU A 576 -20.30 7.64 -6.38
N LEU A 577 -21.08 8.31 -5.51
CA LEU A 577 -21.47 7.85 -4.17
C LEU A 577 -22.98 7.82 -3.96
N LEU A 578 -23.77 7.96 -5.04
CA LEU A 578 -25.22 8.07 -4.95
C LEU A 578 -25.85 6.87 -4.25
N LEU A 579 -25.54 5.66 -4.69
CA LEU A 579 -26.09 4.41 -4.14
C LEU A 579 -25.42 3.97 -2.82
N TRP A 580 -24.34 4.66 -2.43
CA TRP A 580 -23.79 4.53 -1.10
C TRP A 580 -24.70 5.14 -0.03
N TYR A 581 -25.24 6.33 -0.32
CA TYR A 581 -26.01 7.11 0.64
C TYR A 581 -27.51 7.03 0.47
N HIS A 582 -28.01 6.67 -0.73
CA HIS A 582 -29.43 6.73 -1.06
C HIS A 582 -29.95 5.44 -1.66
N HIS A 583 -31.17 5.05 -1.25
CA HIS A 583 -31.98 4.08 -1.99
C HIS A 583 -32.75 4.83 -3.08
N VAL A 584 -32.37 4.62 -4.34
CA VAL A 584 -32.80 5.44 -5.47
C VAL A 584 -33.77 4.66 -6.37
N PRO A 585 -34.92 5.23 -6.75
CA PRO A 585 -35.88 4.58 -7.67
C PRO A 585 -35.24 4.29 -9.04
N TRP A 586 -35.62 3.17 -9.65
CA TRP A 586 -35.11 2.74 -10.96
C TRP A 586 -35.36 3.73 -12.09
N ASP A 587 -36.39 4.60 -11.98
CA ASP A 587 -36.76 5.64 -12.96
C ASP A 587 -36.28 7.03 -12.62
N HIS A 588 -35.56 7.19 -11.51
CA HIS A 588 -34.91 8.46 -11.16
C HIS A 588 -34.05 8.96 -12.34
N LYS A 589 -34.18 10.24 -12.66
CA LYS A 589 -33.44 10.86 -13.77
C LYS A 589 -32.06 11.30 -13.28
N MET A 590 -31.05 10.65 -13.85
CA MET A 590 -29.63 10.96 -13.62
C MET A 590 -29.23 12.25 -14.35
N ARG A 591 -28.09 12.84 -14.01
CA ARG A 591 -27.55 14.05 -14.67
C ARG A 591 -27.35 13.89 -16.18
N SER A 592 -27.15 12.66 -16.64
CA SER A 592 -27.10 12.30 -18.07
C SER A 592 -28.43 12.39 -18.78
N GLY A 593 -29.57 12.55 -18.05
CA GLY A 593 -30.96 12.47 -18.57
C GLY A 593 -31.47 11.04 -18.72
N LEU A 594 -30.63 10.02 -18.53
CA LEU A 594 -31.03 8.61 -18.49
C LEU A 594 -31.74 8.30 -17.17
N THR A 595 -32.50 7.22 -17.14
CA THR A 595 -32.97 6.66 -15.86
C THR A 595 -31.84 6.02 -15.10
N LEU A 596 -31.96 5.84 -13.78
CA LEU A 596 -30.94 5.12 -12.97
C LEU A 596 -30.62 3.75 -13.57
N TRP A 597 -31.66 2.99 -14.02
CA TRP A 597 -31.45 1.69 -14.66
C TRP A 597 -30.58 1.79 -15.93
N GLU A 598 -30.90 2.72 -16.79
CA GLU A 598 -30.17 2.94 -18.04
C GLU A 598 -28.73 3.40 -17.75
N GLU A 599 -28.53 4.31 -16.79
CA GLU A 599 -27.20 4.78 -16.39
C GLU A 599 -26.37 3.67 -15.76
N LEU A 600 -26.97 2.83 -14.88
CA LEU A 600 -26.30 1.69 -14.29
C LEU A 600 -25.78 0.73 -15.37
N CYS A 601 -26.62 0.35 -16.32
CA CYS A 601 -26.24 -0.49 -17.44
C CYS A 601 -25.14 0.17 -18.29
N ARG A 602 -25.25 1.47 -18.57
CA ARG A 602 -24.26 2.23 -19.33
C ARG A 602 -22.90 2.27 -18.63
N ARG A 603 -22.86 2.42 -17.30
CA ARG A 603 -21.60 2.41 -16.52
C ARG A 603 -20.91 1.05 -16.61
N TYR A 604 -21.66 -0.04 -16.42
CA TYR A 604 -21.12 -1.39 -16.59
C TYR A 604 -20.55 -1.60 -18.02
N ASP A 605 -21.27 -1.18 -19.05
CA ASP A 605 -20.84 -1.31 -20.44
C ASP A 605 -19.61 -0.44 -20.77
N ALA A 606 -19.56 0.79 -20.26
CA ALA A 606 -18.43 1.68 -20.42
C ALA A 606 -17.17 1.12 -19.76
N GLY A 607 -17.28 0.53 -18.56
CA GLY A 607 -16.18 -0.13 -17.87
C GLY A 607 -15.63 -1.32 -18.66
N LEU A 608 -16.51 -2.22 -19.11
CA LEU A 608 -16.13 -3.37 -19.94
C LEU A 608 -15.47 -2.93 -21.25
N THR A 609 -16.07 -1.98 -21.95
CA THR A 609 -15.54 -1.44 -23.21
C THR A 609 -14.14 -0.84 -23.00
N ALA A 610 -13.94 -0.09 -21.93
CA ALA A 610 -12.65 0.52 -21.62
C ALA A 610 -11.56 -0.56 -21.37
N VAL A 611 -11.85 -1.59 -20.58
CA VAL A 611 -10.90 -2.69 -20.32
C VAL A 611 -10.57 -3.44 -21.60
N LYS A 612 -11.55 -3.78 -22.43
CA LYS A 612 -11.34 -4.44 -23.72
C LYS A 612 -10.45 -3.62 -24.68
N ASN A 613 -10.40 -2.32 -24.48
CA ASN A 613 -9.56 -1.39 -25.26
C ASN A 613 -8.20 -1.08 -24.62
N TYR A 614 -7.86 -1.66 -23.47
CA TYR A 614 -6.53 -1.46 -22.90
C TYR A 614 -5.46 -1.97 -23.85
N ARG A 615 -4.48 -1.14 -24.13
CA ARG A 615 -3.31 -1.46 -24.94
C ARG A 615 -2.09 -0.87 -24.26
N ILE A 616 -1.16 -1.73 -23.86
CA ILE A 616 0.13 -1.36 -23.30
C ILE A 616 1.21 -1.99 -24.17
N THR A 617 2.16 -1.17 -24.63
CA THR A 617 3.27 -1.62 -25.45
C THR A 617 4.59 -1.39 -24.73
N VAL A 618 5.38 -2.44 -24.59
CA VAL A 618 6.73 -2.41 -24.02
C VAL A 618 7.73 -3.08 -24.95
N SER A 619 9.00 -2.72 -24.83
CA SER A 619 10.05 -3.24 -25.72
C SER A 619 10.50 -4.68 -25.40
N ASP A 620 10.32 -5.13 -24.17
CA ASP A 620 10.67 -6.49 -23.74
C ASP A 620 9.57 -7.48 -24.17
N PRO A 621 9.85 -8.48 -25.05
CA PRO A 621 8.83 -9.36 -25.59
C PRO A 621 8.15 -10.25 -24.54
N GLU A 622 8.87 -10.73 -23.54
CA GLU A 622 8.29 -11.58 -22.50
C GLU A 622 7.39 -10.78 -21.55
N ARG A 623 7.81 -9.56 -21.18
CA ARG A 623 6.95 -8.65 -20.43
C ARG A 623 5.72 -8.24 -21.25
N GLN A 624 5.86 -8.01 -22.56
CA GLN A 624 4.72 -7.74 -23.44
C GLN A 624 3.71 -8.89 -23.42
N LYS A 625 4.21 -10.13 -23.50
CA LYS A 625 3.36 -11.31 -23.44
C LYS A 625 2.63 -11.44 -22.10
N GLN A 626 3.35 -11.21 -20.98
CA GLN A 626 2.74 -11.21 -19.65
C GLN A 626 1.66 -10.13 -19.50
N ILE A 627 1.94 -8.91 -19.97
CA ILE A 627 0.99 -7.80 -19.95
C ILE A 627 -0.27 -8.16 -20.75
N ASN A 628 -0.12 -8.68 -21.96
CA ASN A 628 -1.26 -9.08 -22.80
C ASN A 628 -2.13 -10.12 -22.08
N MET A 629 -1.52 -11.17 -21.50
CA MET A 629 -2.24 -12.20 -20.74
C MET A 629 -3.01 -11.63 -19.55
N LEU A 630 -2.43 -10.68 -18.82
CA LEU A 630 -3.07 -10.03 -17.68
C LEU A 630 -4.26 -9.15 -18.13
N LEU A 631 -4.09 -8.37 -19.19
CA LEU A 631 -5.17 -7.53 -19.73
C LEU A 631 -6.31 -8.35 -20.34
N GLU A 632 -6.00 -9.46 -21.03
CA GLU A 632 -7.01 -10.39 -21.54
C GLU A 632 -7.81 -11.03 -20.39
N ARG A 633 -7.14 -11.45 -19.32
CA ARG A 633 -7.80 -11.98 -18.13
C ARG A 633 -8.71 -10.93 -17.50
N GLN A 634 -8.22 -9.72 -17.29
CA GLN A 634 -9.02 -8.63 -16.72
C GLN A 634 -10.24 -8.32 -17.59
N ALA A 635 -10.09 -8.33 -18.92
CA ALA A 635 -11.21 -8.13 -19.85
C ALA A 635 -12.28 -9.23 -19.73
N HIS A 636 -11.84 -10.50 -19.58
CA HIS A 636 -12.75 -11.60 -19.34
C HIS A 636 -13.47 -11.47 -17.98
N GLU A 637 -12.76 -11.16 -16.91
CA GLU A 637 -13.36 -10.93 -15.59
C GLU A 637 -14.34 -9.76 -15.61
N ALA A 638 -13.99 -8.66 -16.27
CA ALA A 638 -14.90 -7.51 -16.44
C ALA A 638 -16.19 -7.88 -17.20
N GLU A 639 -16.10 -8.82 -18.17
CA GLU A 639 -17.26 -9.37 -18.86
C GLU A 639 -18.17 -10.17 -17.92
N LEU A 640 -17.59 -10.98 -17.01
CA LEU A 640 -18.36 -11.69 -15.99
C LEU A 640 -19.11 -10.72 -15.06
N TRP A 641 -18.45 -9.66 -14.62
CA TRP A 641 -19.07 -8.61 -13.82
C TRP A 641 -20.21 -7.93 -14.55
N HIS A 642 -19.98 -7.47 -15.77
CA HIS A 642 -20.96 -6.79 -16.62
C HIS A 642 -22.22 -7.64 -16.82
N HIS A 643 -22.04 -8.87 -17.30
CA HIS A 643 -23.17 -9.74 -17.64
C HIS A 643 -23.98 -10.11 -16.40
N SER A 644 -23.29 -10.58 -15.35
CA SER A 644 -23.95 -11.09 -14.16
C SER A 644 -24.68 -9.99 -13.37
N CYS A 645 -24.06 -8.82 -13.20
CA CYS A 645 -24.68 -7.74 -12.43
C CYS A 645 -25.88 -7.13 -13.16
N ILE A 646 -25.78 -6.90 -14.48
CA ILE A 646 -26.93 -6.39 -15.25
C ILE A 646 -28.10 -7.39 -15.20
N LEU A 647 -27.85 -8.68 -15.45
CA LEU A 647 -28.87 -9.72 -15.38
C LEU A 647 -29.48 -9.87 -13.98
N TYR A 648 -28.66 -9.72 -12.95
CA TYR A 648 -29.13 -9.81 -11.56
C TYR A 648 -30.02 -8.62 -11.19
N PHE A 649 -29.61 -7.39 -11.45
CA PHE A 649 -30.38 -6.20 -11.10
C PHE A 649 -31.62 -6.03 -12.01
N GLN A 650 -31.62 -6.58 -13.23
CA GLN A 650 -32.80 -6.65 -14.09
C GLN A 650 -33.97 -7.38 -13.42
N LYS A 651 -33.73 -8.39 -12.59
CA LYS A 651 -34.79 -9.09 -11.84
C LYS A 651 -35.59 -8.17 -10.95
N PHE A 652 -34.97 -7.12 -10.41
CA PHE A 652 -35.62 -6.15 -9.54
C PHE A 652 -36.21 -5.00 -10.33
N SER A 653 -35.47 -4.41 -11.25
CA SER A 653 -35.93 -3.30 -12.06
C SER A 653 -37.08 -3.68 -13.00
N LYS A 654 -37.13 -4.93 -13.46
CA LYS A 654 -38.07 -5.48 -14.47
C LYS A 654 -38.11 -4.65 -15.77
N ARG A 655 -37.07 -3.87 -16.04
CA ARG A 655 -36.97 -3.02 -17.23
C ARG A 655 -36.15 -3.74 -18.31
N PRO A 656 -36.40 -3.44 -19.60
CA PRO A 656 -35.57 -3.99 -20.67
C PRO A 656 -34.14 -3.48 -20.52
N ILE A 657 -33.15 -4.34 -20.90
CA ILE A 657 -31.76 -3.91 -21.03
C ILE A 657 -31.69 -2.90 -22.19
N PRO A 658 -31.02 -1.75 -22.03
CA PRO A 658 -30.95 -0.72 -23.07
C PRO A 658 -30.38 -1.28 -24.37
N THR A 659 -30.92 -0.77 -25.49
CA THR A 659 -30.48 -1.18 -26.83
C THR A 659 -28.98 -0.92 -27.02
N GLY A 660 -28.27 -1.90 -27.57
CA GLY A 660 -26.82 -1.84 -27.79
C GLY A 660 -25.98 -2.47 -26.66
N ILE A 661 -26.57 -2.74 -25.49
CA ILE A 661 -25.87 -3.44 -24.40
C ILE A 661 -26.16 -4.95 -24.49
N TYR A 662 -25.09 -5.73 -24.66
CA TYR A 662 -25.16 -7.17 -24.82
C TYR A 662 -24.61 -7.90 -23.59
N THR A 663 -25.45 -8.70 -22.94
CA THR A 663 -25.13 -9.44 -21.71
C THR A 663 -24.82 -10.92 -21.95
N GLY A 664 -24.34 -11.28 -23.14
CA GLY A 664 -24.02 -12.66 -23.50
C GLY A 664 -25.25 -13.55 -23.71
N ASN A 665 -24.98 -14.84 -23.96
CA ASN A 665 -26.02 -15.86 -24.21
C ASN A 665 -26.28 -16.76 -23.00
N LYS A 666 -25.65 -16.50 -21.86
CA LYS A 666 -25.81 -17.31 -20.66
C LYS A 666 -26.87 -16.71 -19.73
N PRO A 667 -27.74 -17.53 -19.14
CA PRO A 667 -28.68 -17.06 -18.13
C PRO A 667 -27.95 -16.71 -16.83
N LEU A 668 -28.61 -15.95 -15.95
CA LEU A 668 -28.02 -15.56 -14.65
C LEU A 668 -27.59 -16.76 -13.80
N GLU A 669 -28.34 -17.85 -13.85
CA GLU A 669 -28.05 -19.10 -13.12
C GLU A 669 -26.69 -19.71 -13.49
N TYR A 670 -26.19 -19.46 -14.69
CA TYR A 670 -24.85 -19.83 -15.10
C TYR A 670 -23.80 -19.07 -14.27
N TYR A 671 -23.96 -17.75 -14.15
CA TYR A 671 -23.00 -16.91 -13.40
C TYR A 671 -23.04 -17.18 -11.90
N ILE A 672 -24.22 -17.43 -11.32
CA ILE A 672 -24.39 -17.80 -9.90
C ILE A 672 -23.68 -19.11 -9.57
N LYS A 673 -23.61 -20.02 -10.51
CA LYS A 673 -22.96 -21.35 -10.31
C LYS A 673 -21.48 -21.37 -10.66
N LEU A 674 -20.92 -20.26 -11.16
CA LEU A 674 -19.48 -20.20 -11.41
C LEU A 674 -18.72 -20.42 -10.09
N ASP A 675 -17.80 -21.37 -10.15
CA ASP A 675 -16.85 -21.62 -9.10
C ASP A 675 -15.52 -20.93 -9.48
N TYR A 676 -14.88 -20.30 -8.52
CA TYR A 676 -13.57 -19.66 -8.67
C TYR A 676 -12.52 -20.42 -7.87
N PRO A 677 -12.24 -21.72 -8.20
CA PRO A 677 -11.33 -22.55 -7.40
C PRO A 677 -9.90 -22.03 -7.40
N TYR A 678 -9.59 -21.14 -8.33
CA TYR A 678 -8.27 -20.54 -8.51
C TYR A 678 -8.25 -19.06 -8.14
N ALA A 679 -9.26 -18.57 -7.43
CA ALA A 679 -9.23 -17.19 -6.95
C ALA A 679 -7.92 -16.94 -6.16
N PRO A 680 -7.17 -15.88 -6.47
CA PRO A 680 -5.90 -15.62 -5.81
C PRO A 680 -6.06 -15.58 -4.29
N GLY A 681 -5.08 -16.12 -3.56
CA GLY A 681 -5.10 -16.16 -2.10
C GLY A 681 -6.00 -17.22 -1.46
N ILE A 682 -6.79 -17.98 -2.23
CA ILE A 682 -7.53 -19.12 -1.72
C ILE A 682 -6.69 -20.40 -1.89
N ARG A 683 -6.46 -21.09 -0.78
CA ARG A 683 -5.84 -22.41 -0.84
C ARG A 683 -6.86 -23.43 -1.41
N PRO A 684 -6.48 -24.27 -2.36
CA PRO A 684 -7.29 -25.43 -2.72
C PRO A 684 -7.58 -26.24 -1.46
N LYS A 685 -8.83 -26.61 -1.25
CA LYS A 685 -9.16 -27.64 -0.27
C LYS A 685 -8.79 -28.98 -0.88
N TRP A 686 -7.77 -29.61 -0.36
CA TRP A 686 -7.35 -30.96 -0.72
C TRP A 686 -8.29 -31.98 -0.09
#